data_8c7cd79aafd9edfeb14cf629c0807391
#
_entry.id   8c7cd79aafd9edfeb14cf629c0807391
#
_cell.length_a   1.000
_cell.length_b   1.000
_cell.length_c   1.000
_cell.angle_alpha   90.00
_cell.angle_beta   90.00
_cell.angle_gamma   90.00
#
_symmetry.space_group_name_H-M   'P 1'
#
loop_
_entity.id
_entity.type
_entity.pdbx_description
1 polymer ?
#
loop_
_entity_poly.entity_id
_entity_poly.type
_entity_poly.pdbx_seq_one_letter_code
_entity_poly.pdbx_strand_id
1 'polypeptide(L)'
;MMDGEQLRQLFCSDFDLQRWKTFITDFFAPGELRGAPEPIPAPEGADEGYYLGAMMTGDSYRIGFFVYTVSEGSVSHRRAGLRQWVKRFINPLWGEFDAALVVYDDKDSDDWRLSFVCDIKGEKTDPKRYTYLFGPTQGRLNTPVSRFLQLQKVGVTFASIREAFSVEVLTKDFYNELFEWFLWAIDEETGVTYPNNPTIPEDDREKIEQKIIRLIARLLFVWFIRQRHLVPDSLFDEQKLRGVLRDFRPQAMDSGCYYNAILQNLFFATLNSEVSARAFATRPNRRDIKTLYRYSELFSIGEAEVLELFGSIPFLNGGLFECLDKVTEFDDEAYAYDGFSRNGATFSDGRYKHRAFVPNALFFDAERGLFGLLNRYNFTIEENSAADQQVALDPELLGQVFENLLAYTNEETQESARKSSGSFYTPRPIVEYMVEESLVARLGDTEDVRQVFAPDFEYDPTKRAFYEELKERLLSLKILDPACGSGAFPMSILAHMLEVLQRIDPTIDSYETKLSLIENNIYGVDIQPIAIQISKLRLFISIICDLSDRDDSRPNFGIPTLPNLESKFVAADALLQPNPGERDLFAMDLEETKELLIDVRRQHFEARTASEKKRLRDRDKLLRERLIVLLKEKPGYSEEEIELLAHWDPYDQNDSSRYFSPEWMLGVMSLI
;
A
#
# COMPACT_ATOMS: atom_id res chain seq x y z
N MET A 1 -27.95 -16.27 -21.23
CA MET A 1 -27.19 -15.77 -20.07
C MET A 1 -25.82 -16.45 -20.08
N MET A 2 -24.77 -15.67 -20.05
CA MET A 2 -23.40 -16.20 -19.97
C MET A 2 -23.09 -16.66 -18.54
N ASP A 3 -22.37 -17.75 -18.40
CA ASP A 3 -21.87 -18.21 -17.10
C ASP A 3 -20.48 -17.63 -16.79
N GLY A 4 -20.01 -17.87 -15.57
CA GLY A 4 -18.73 -17.30 -15.13
C GLY A 4 -17.52 -17.84 -15.88
N GLU A 5 -17.57 -19.05 -16.41
CA GLU A 5 -16.49 -19.64 -17.19
C GLU A 5 -16.39 -19.02 -18.58
N GLN A 6 -17.53 -18.79 -19.22
CA GLN A 6 -17.62 -18.11 -20.52
C GLN A 6 -17.10 -16.66 -20.43
N LEU A 7 -17.47 -15.93 -19.36
CA LEU A 7 -16.94 -14.57 -19.10
C LEU A 7 -15.44 -14.61 -18.85
N ARG A 8 -14.95 -15.57 -18.06
CA ARG A 8 -13.52 -15.74 -17.80
C ARG A 8 -12.74 -16.02 -19.07
N GLN A 9 -13.25 -16.93 -19.90
CA GLN A 9 -12.61 -17.26 -21.17
C GLN A 9 -12.54 -16.05 -22.11
N LEU A 10 -13.59 -15.23 -22.16
CA LEU A 10 -13.60 -14.00 -22.94
C LEU A 10 -12.55 -13.00 -22.44
N PHE A 11 -12.54 -12.74 -21.13
CA PHE A 11 -11.70 -11.71 -20.53
C PHE A 11 -10.22 -12.10 -20.43
N CYS A 12 -9.89 -13.40 -20.36
CA CYS A 12 -8.51 -13.89 -20.36
C CYS A 12 -7.93 -14.13 -21.77
N SER A 13 -8.70 -13.89 -22.82
CA SER A 13 -8.22 -14.04 -24.21
C SER A 13 -7.73 -12.71 -24.76
N ASP A 14 -6.89 -12.78 -25.81
CA ASP A 14 -6.60 -11.66 -26.70
C ASP A 14 -7.89 -11.03 -27.25
N PHE A 15 -7.81 -9.76 -27.60
CA PHE A 15 -8.99 -9.10 -28.18
C PHE A 15 -9.31 -9.64 -29.56
N ASP A 16 -10.58 -9.99 -29.77
CA ASP A 16 -11.15 -10.34 -31.06
C ASP A 16 -12.47 -9.59 -31.29
N LEU A 17 -12.52 -8.78 -32.33
CA LEU A 17 -13.65 -7.90 -32.61
C LEU A 17 -14.94 -8.68 -32.84
N GLN A 18 -14.90 -9.86 -33.48
CA GLN A 18 -16.08 -10.65 -33.74
C GLN A 18 -16.61 -11.30 -32.45
N ARG A 19 -15.71 -11.81 -31.63
CA ARG A 19 -16.02 -12.34 -30.29
C ARG A 19 -16.63 -11.28 -29.40
N TRP A 20 -16.08 -10.07 -29.46
CA TRP A 20 -16.59 -8.91 -28.72
C TRP A 20 -18.00 -8.50 -29.21
N LYS A 21 -18.27 -8.46 -30.51
CA LYS A 21 -19.60 -8.19 -31.03
C LYS A 21 -20.61 -9.25 -30.60
N THR A 22 -20.22 -10.52 -30.59
CA THR A 22 -21.07 -11.61 -30.09
C THR A 22 -21.39 -11.39 -28.61
N PHE A 23 -20.39 -11.05 -27.79
CA PHE A 23 -20.59 -10.71 -26.37
C PHE A 23 -21.56 -9.53 -26.22
N ILE A 24 -21.38 -8.43 -26.93
CA ILE A 24 -22.30 -7.28 -26.88
C ILE A 24 -23.73 -7.73 -27.21
N THR A 25 -23.91 -8.55 -28.23
CA THR A 25 -25.22 -9.03 -28.63
C THR A 25 -25.89 -9.88 -27.55
N ASP A 26 -25.16 -10.84 -27.01
CA ASP A 26 -25.71 -11.83 -26.08
C ASP A 26 -25.89 -11.25 -24.65
N PHE A 27 -25.04 -10.31 -24.27
CA PHE A 27 -25.03 -9.77 -22.92
C PHE A 27 -25.87 -8.50 -22.78
N PHE A 28 -25.72 -7.55 -23.69
CA PHE A 28 -26.39 -6.23 -23.61
C PHE A 28 -27.64 -6.15 -24.47
N ALA A 29 -27.85 -7.08 -25.42
CA ALA A 29 -28.98 -7.10 -26.36
C ALA A 29 -29.26 -5.71 -27.01
N PRO A 30 -28.28 -5.05 -27.65
CA PRO A 30 -28.41 -3.70 -28.14
C PRO A 30 -29.43 -3.60 -29.25
N GLY A 31 -30.27 -2.54 -29.22
CA GLY A 31 -31.26 -2.29 -30.27
C GLY A 31 -30.66 -1.85 -31.61
N GLU A 32 -29.43 -1.32 -31.62
CA GLU A 32 -28.79 -0.70 -32.78
C GLU A 32 -27.35 -1.21 -32.97
N LEU A 33 -27.16 -2.50 -33.21
CA LEU A 33 -25.81 -3.02 -33.52
C LEU A 33 -25.55 -2.92 -35.03
N ARG A 34 -24.40 -2.34 -35.42
CA ARG A 34 -23.99 -2.23 -36.83
C ARG A 34 -23.54 -3.60 -37.36
N GLY A 35 -23.98 -3.97 -38.55
CA GLY A 35 -23.56 -5.22 -39.22
C GLY A 35 -22.04 -5.25 -39.47
N ALA A 36 -21.48 -4.13 -39.98
CA ALA A 36 -20.05 -3.89 -40.06
C ALA A 36 -19.65 -2.73 -39.16
N PRO A 37 -18.41 -2.74 -38.55
CA PRO A 37 -17.87 -1.61 -37.82
C PRO A 37 -17.83 -0.35 -38.68
N GLU A 38 -18.32 0.76 -38.18
CA GLU A 38 -18.31 2.05 -38.87
C GLU A 38 -17.04 2.80 -38.48
N PRO A 39 -16.13 3.11 -39.45
CA PRO A 39 -14.91 3.86 -39.14
C PRO A 39 -15.23 5.24 -38.61
N ILE A 40 -14.53 5.63 -37.53
CA ILE A 40 -14.61 6.95 -36.92
C ILE A 40 -13.21 7.55 -36.83
N PRO A 41 -13.07 8.90 -36.75
CA PRO A 41 -11.77 9.53 -36.57
C PRO A 41 -11.04 8.97 -35.34
N ALA A 42 -9.82 8.51 -35.56
CA ALA A 42 -8.95 8.07 -34.46
C ALA A 42 -8.30 9.30 -33.79
N PRO A 43 -8.19 9.32 -32.47
CA PRO A 43 -7.48 10.38 -31.77
C PRO A 43 -5.96 10.28 -31.98
N GLU A 44 -5.24 11.37 -31.66
CA GLU A 44 -3.79 11.38 -31.68
C GLU A 44 -3.25 10.29 -30.74
N GLY A 45 -2.51 9.32 -31.29
CA GLY A 45 -2.02 8.13 -30.57
C GLY A 45 -2.87 6.87 -30.71
N ALA A 46 -4.04 6.90 -31.38
CA ALA A 46 -4.74 5.72 -31.89
C ALA A 46 -4.57 5.60 -33.39
N ASP A 47 -4.44 4.37 -33.87
CA ASP A 47 -4.29 4.10 -35.30
C ASP A 47 -5.64 4.14 -36.03
N GLU A 48 -6.63 3.48 -35.41
CA GLU A 48 -7.95 3.28 -35.99
C GLU A 48 -9.04 3.37 -34.92
N GLY A 49 -10.20 3.87 -35.32
CA GLY A 49 -11.39 3.92 -34.47
C GLY A 49 -12.62 3.35 -35.17
N TYR A 50 -13.46 2.64 -34.41
CA TYR A 50 -14.66 2.03 -34.90
C TYR A 50 -15.84 2.24 -33.94
N TYR A 51 -16.99 2.61 -34.52
CA TYR A 51 -18.28 2.59 -33.84
C TYR A 51 -19.01 1.28 -34.19
N LEU A 52 -19.46 0.58 -33.13
CA LEU A 52 -20.12 -0.70 -33.29
C LEU A 52 -21.66 -0.65 -33.20
N GLY A 53 -22.18 0.40 -32.58
CA GLY A 53 -23.60 0.56 -32.32
C GLY A 53 -23.89 1.14 -30.94
N ALA A 54 -25.16 1.14 -30.56
CA ALA A 54 -25.61 1.65 -29.28
C ALA A 54 -26.71 0.79 -28.67
N MET A 55 -26.88 0.90 -27.36
CA MET A 55 -28.02 0.37 -26.64
C MET A 55 -28.79 1.48 -25.94
N MET A 56 -30.07 1.27 -25.70
CA MET A 56 -30.88 2.02 -24.77
C MET A 56 -31.01 1.17 -23.50
N THR A 57 -30.61 1.72 -22.35
CA THR A 57 -30.74 1.03 -21.06
C THR A 57 -32.19 1.03 -20.57
N GLY A 58 -32.52 0.16 -19.60
CA GLY A 58 -33.84 0.09 -19.01
C GLY A 58 -34.33 1.37 -18.34
N ASP A 59 -33.40 2.25 -17.94
CA ASP A 59 -33.61 3.58 -17.36
C ASP A 59 -33.44 4.73 -18.38
N SER A 60 -33.52 4.42 -19.68
CA SER A 60 -33.57 5.35 -20.81
C SER A 60 -32.31 6.17 -21.07
N TYR A 61 -31.13 5.64 -20.75
CA TYR A 61 -29.86 6.22 -21.15
C TYR A 61 -29.33 5.56 -22.42
N ARG A 62 -28.71 6.34 -23.30
CA ARG A 62 -28.11 5.83 -24.54
C ARG A 62 -26.62 5.63 -24.38
N ILE A 63 -26.13 4.37 -24.53
CA ILE A 63 -24.72 3.99 -24.37
C ILE A 63 -24.18 3.52 -25.71
N GLY A 64 -23.08 4.15 -26.17
CA GLY A 64 -22.37 3.77 -27.39
C GLY A 64 -21.29 2.72 -27.16
N PHE A 65 -21.05 1.87 -28.19
CA PHE A 65 -19.96 0.88 -28.20
C PHE A 65 -18.89 1.28 -29.20
N PHE A 66 -17.65 1.42 -28.72
CA PHE A 66 -16.51 1.89 -29.50
C PHE A 66 -15.31 0.95 -29.34
N VAL A 67 -14.46 0.90 -30.37
CA VAL A 67 -13.18 0.19 -30.36
C VAL A 67 -12.12 1.11 -30.94
N TYR A 68 -11.00 1.27 -30.26
CA TYR A 68 -9.82 1.95 -30.77
C TYR A 68 -8.65 0.97 -30.77
N THR A 69 -7.86 1.00 -31.83
CA THR A 69 -6.63 0.24 -31.96
C THR A 69 -5.46 1.18 -31.69
N VAL A 70 -4.49 0.71 -30.92
CA VAL A 70 -3.35 1.48 -30.46
C VAL A 70 -2.06 0.76 -30.81
N SER A 71 -1.09 1.46 -31.39
CA SER A 71 0.29 0.99 -31.58
C SER A 71 1.27 1.96 -30.90
N GLU A 72 2.45 1.46 -30.54
CA GLU A 72 3.51 2.19 -29.81
C GLU A 72 3.28 2.39 -28.30
N GLY A 73 3.68 1.39 -27.53
CA GLY A 73 3.81 1.40 -26.08
C GLY A 73 2.56 0.89 -25.37
N SER A 74 2.78 -0.03 -24.45
CA SER A 74 1.72 -0.78 -23.78
C SER A 74 0.62 0.14 -23.27
N VAL A 75 -0.61 -0.25 -23.50
CA VAL A 75 -1.83 0.40 -22.99
C VAL A 75 -1.75 0.59 -21.47
N SER A 76 -0.89 -0.18 -20.79
CA SER A 76 -0.61 -0.07 -19.36
C SER A 76 0.17 1.19 -18.95
N HIS A 77 1.00 1.78 -19.83
CA HIS A 77 1.93 2.85 -19.44
C HIS A 77 1.54 4.27 -19.90
N ARG A 78 0.49 4.46 -20.72
CA ARG A 78 0.12 5.78 -21.27
C ARG A 78 -1.09 6.43 -20.59
N ARG A 79 -0.96 6.83 -19.34
CA ARG A 79 -2.05 7.52 -18.61
C ARG A 79 -2.34 8.94 -19.12
N ALA A 80 -1.33 9.72 -19.43
CA ALA A 80 -1.49 11.13 -19.80
C ALA A 80 -2.14 11.33 -21.19
N GLY A 81 -1.79 10.50 -22.18
CA GLY A 81 -2.37 10.58 -23.54
C GLY A 81 -3.85 10.19 -23.55
N LEU A 82 -4.23 9.17 -22.78
CA LEU A 82 -5.62 8.68 -22.73
C LEU A 82 -6.59 9.69 -22.09
N ARG A 83 -6.14 10.57 -21.18
CA ARG A 83 -6.97 11.67 -20.63
C ARG A 83 -7.36 12.70 -21.69
N GLN A 84 -6.43 13.09 -22.56
CA GLN A 84 -6.69 14.03 -23.65
C GLN A 84 -7.66 13.44 -24.69
N TRP A 85 -7.66 12.12 -24.86
CA TRP A 85 -8.53 11.43 -25.79
C TRP A 85 -9.99 11.50 -25.39
N VAL A 86 -10.31 11.34 -24.12
CA VAL A 86 -11.68 11.44 -23.62
C VAL A 86 -12.24 12.87 -23.85
N LYS A 87 -11.44 13.91 -23.62
CA LYS A 87 -11.88 15.30 -23.80
C LYS A 87 -12.12 15.68 -25.26
N ARG A 88 -11.25 15.23 -26.20
CA ARG A 88 -11.31 15.67 -27.60
C ARG A 88 -12.25 14.87 -28.49
N PHE A 89 -12.55 13.63 -28.17
CA PHE A 89 -13.17 12.69 -29.12
C PHE A 89 -14.55 12.18 -28.74
N ILE A 90 -14.86 12.07 -27.45
CA ILE A 90 -16.24 11.73 -27.06
C ILE A 90 -17.11 12.99 -27.12
N ASN A 91 -16.54 14.18 -26.95
CA ASN A 91 -17.26 15.44 -26.91
C ASN A 91 -18.05 15.81 -28.20
N PRO A 92 -17.58 15.57 -29.45
CA PRO A 92 -18.40 15.79 -30.63
C PRO A 92 -19.53 14.74 -30.82
N LEU A 93 -19.33 13.52 -30.31
CA LEU A 93 -20.30 12.43 -30.32
C LEU A 93 -21.18 12.40 -29.07
N TRP A 94 -20.77 13.11 -28.02
CA TRP A 94 -21.42 13.15 -26.71
C TRP A 94 -22.83 13.79 -26.74
N GLY A 95 -23.14 14.57 -27.73
CA GLY A 95 -24.51 15.04 -27.93
C GLY A 95 -25.52 13.94 -28.26
N GLU A 96 -25.04 12.74 -28.65
CA GLU A 96 -25.86 11.60 -29.01
C GLU A 96 -25.88 10.49 -27.96
N PHE A 97 -24.91 10.45 -27.03
CA PHE A 97 -24.75 9.39 -26.03
C PHE A 97 -24.66 9.98 -24.62
N ASP A 98 -25.22 9.26 -23.64
CA ASP A 98 -25.09 9.57 -22.22
C ASP A 98 -23.83 8.94 -21.60
N ALA A 99 -23.33 7.83 -22.21
CA ALA A 99 -22.11 7.14 -21.84
C ALA A 99 -21.56 6.29 -23.00
N ALA A 100 -20.36 5.77 -22.82
CA ALA A 100 -19.74 4.89 -23.77
C ALA A 100 -19.05 3.70 -23.09
N LEU A 101 -19.11 2.53 -23.72
CA LEU A 101 -18.23 1.38 -23.48
C LEU A 101 -17.19 1.33 -24.58
N VAL A 102 -15.94 1.53 -24.22
CA VAL A 102 -14.82 1.70 -25.15
C VAL A 102 -13.80 0.61 -24.92
N VAL A 103 -13.48 -0.14 -25.98
CA VAL A 103 -12.36 -1.07 -25.99
C VAL A 103 -11.14 -0.37 -26.57
N TYR A 104 -9.99 -0.56 -25.91
CA TYR A 104 -8.68 -0.20 -26.44
C TYR A 104 -7.90 -1.48 -26.66
N ASP A 105 -7.61 -1.77 -27.92
CA ASP A 105 -6.88 -2.94 -28.40
C ASP A 105 -5.43 -2.52 -28.73
N ASP A 106 -4.47 -3.13 -28.07
CA ASP A 106 -3.04 -2.85 -28.24
C ASP A 106 -2.45 -3.85 -29.23
N LYS A 107 -2.01 -3.36 -30.40
CA LYS A 107 -1.41 -4.22 -31.46
C LYS A 107 -0.07 -4.84 -31.04
N ASP A 108 0.59 -4.26 -30.03
CA ASP A 108 1.90 -4.71 -29.56
C ASP A 108 1.78 -5.61 -28.32
N SER A 109 0.56 -5.85 -27.82
CA SER A 109 0.26 -6.68 -26.66
C SER A 109 -0.98 -7.52 -26.89
N ASP A 110 -1.04 -8.71 -26.29
CA ASP A 110 -2.25 -9.53 -26.29
C ASP A 110 -3.30 -9.04 -25.26
N ASP A 111 -2.95 -8.04 -24.43
CA ASP A 111 -3.84 -7.43 -23.44
C ASP A 111 -4.62 -6.26 -24.04
N TRP A 112 -5.84 -6.07 -23.51
CA TRP A 112 -6.76 -5.02 -23.96
C TRP A 112 -7.52 -4.39 -22.79
N ARG A 113 -8.13 -3.23 -22.99
CA ARG A 113 -8.88 -2.51 -21.97
C ARG A 113 -10.32 -2.33 -22.35
N LEU A 114 -11.22 -2.47 -21.37
CA LEU A 114 -12.62 -2.07 -21.47
C LEU A 114 -12.89 -0.91 -20.53
N SER A 115 -13.21 0.25 -21.06
CA SER A 115 -13.52 1.45 -20.29
C SER A 115 -15.00 1.80 -20.37
N PHE A 116 -15.59 2.10 -19.22
CA PHE A 116 -16.87 2.79 -19.12
C PHE A 116 -16.60 4.27 -18.91
N VAL A 117 -17.05 5.09 -19.84
CA VAL A 117 -16.86 6.54 -19.83
C VAL A 117 -18.21 7.19 -19.69
N CYS A 118 -18.40 8.00 -18.64
CA CYS A 118 -19.65 8.68 -18.40
C CYS A 118 -19.43 10.12 -17.89
N ASP A 119 -20.35 11.01 -18.26
CA ASP A 119 -20.48 12.35 -17.69
C ASP A 119 -21.59 12.34 -16.64
N ILE A 120 -21.30 12.82 -15.45
CA ILE A 120 -22.27 12.86 -14.37
C ILE A 120 -22.97 14.22 -14.46
N LYS A 121 -24.19 14.24 -15.03
CA LYS A 121 -25.01 15.44 -15.12
C LYS A 121 -25.17 16.10 -13.75
N GLY A 122 -24.65 17.30 -13.62
CA GLY A 122 -24.70 18.11 -12.38
C GLY A 122 -23.39 18.24 -11.63
N GLU A 123 -22.39 17.46 -11.92
CA GLU A 123 -21.01 17.70 -11.48
C GLU A 123 -20.28 18.55 -12.52
N LYS A 124 -19.67 19.66 -12.11
CA LYS A 124 -18.80 20.49 -12.97
C LYS A 124 -17.41 19.84 -13.13
N THR A 125 -17.38 18.54 -13.27
CA THR A 125 -16.12 17.76 -13.39
C THR A 125 -16.01 17.17 -14.78
N ASP A 126 -14.77 16.90 -15.19
CA ASP A 126 -14.50 16.18 -16.44
C ASP A 126 -15.15 14.77 -16.43
N PRO A 127 -15.46 14.22 -17.62
CA PRO A 127 -15.98 12.87 -17.73
C PRO A 127 -15.07 11.87 -17.03
N LYS A 128 -15.66 10.99 -16.22
CA LYS A 128 -14.92 9.92 -15.50
C LYS A 128 -14.80 8.69 -16.39
N ARG A 129 -13.65 8.07 -16.34
CA ARG A 129 -13.34 6.81 -17.01
C ARG A 129 -13.01 5.73 -16.00
N TYR A 130 -13.75 4.62 -16.05
CA TYR A 130 -13.52 3.43 -15.25
C TYR A 130 -13.11 2.29 -16.15
N THR A 131 -11.99 1.63 -15.86
CA THR A 131 -11.35 0.71 -16.80
C THR A 131 -11.09 -0.65 -16.17
N TYR A 132 -11.44 -1.71 -16.87
CA TYR A 132 -10.94 -3.06 -16.66
C TYR A 132 -9.81 -3.37 -17.63
N LEU A 133 -8.77 -4.05 -17.14
CA LEU A 133 -7.70 -4.58 -17.96
C LEU A 133 -7.93 -6.08 -18.16
N PHE A 134 -7.89 -6.53 -19.41
CA PHE A 134 -8.18 -7.88 -19.87
C PHE A 134 -7.02 -8.42 -20.71
N GLY A 135 -6.97 -9.73 -20.90
CA GLY A 135 -6.01 -10.40 -21.77
C GLY A 135 -5.31 -11.57 -21.09
N PRO A 136 -4.49 -12.33 -21.85
CA PRO A 136 -3.86 -13.56 -21.37
C PRO A 136 -2.79 -13.32 -20.28
N THR A 137 -2.19 -12.11 -20.21
CA THR A 137 -1.20 -11.79 -19.17
C THR A 137 -1.86 -11.40 -17.85
N GLN A 138 -3.16 -11.07 -17.87
CA GLN A 138 -3.94 -10.67 -16.70
C GLN A 138 -4.39 -11.90 -15.89
N GLY A 139 -3.57 -12.37 -14.97
CA GLY A 139 -3.70 -13.69 -14.34
C GLY A 139 -4.99 -13.96 -13.54
N ARG A 140 -5.70 -12.93 -13.04
CA ARG A 140 -6.89 -13.11 -12.18
C ARG A 140 -7.94 -12.06 -12.48
N LEU A 141 -9.01 -12.51 -13.11
CA LEU A 141 -10.13 -11.66 -13.52
C LEU A 141 -11.41 -11.97 -12.74
N ASN A 142 -11.29 -12.22 -11.43
CA ASN A 142 -12.45 -12.59 -10.61
C ASN A 142 -13.39 -11.40 -10.40
N THR A 143 -12.85 -10.20 -10.17
CA THR A 143 -13.66 -8.97 -10.01
C THR A 143 -14.55 -8.68 -11.20
N PRO A 144 -14.05 -8.55 -12.45
CA PRO A 144 -14.92 -8.29 -13.59
C PRO A 144 -15.92 -9.43 -13.84
N VAL A 145 -15.49 -10.69 -13.71
CA VAL A 145 -16.42 -11.82 -13.85
C VAL A 145 -17.57 -11.73 -12.84
N SER A 146 -17.28 -11.50 -11.58
CA SER A 146 -18.30 -11.37 -10.52
C SER A 146 -19.23 -10.18 -10.80
N ARG A 147 -18.69 -9.02 -11.16
CA ARG A 147 -19.46 -7.80 -11.43
C ARG A 147 -20.35 -7.93 -12.66
N PHE A 148 -19.87 -8.55 -13.73
CA PHE A 148 -20.69 -8.80 -14.91
C PHE A 148 -21.78 -9.85 -14.65
N LEU A 149 -21.52 -10.89 -13.85
CA LEU A 149 -22.55 -11.81 -13.40
C LEU A 149 -23.63 -11.13 -12.56
N GLN A 150 -23.25 -10.22 -11.68
CA GLN A 150 -24.18 -9.41 -10.89
C GLN A 150 -25.00 -8.49 -11.80
N LEU A 151 -24.36 -7.78 -12.74
CA LEU A 151 -25.02 -6.93 -13.73
C LEU A 151 -26.09 -7.72 -14.52
N GLN A 152 -25.79 -8.96 -14.89
CA GLN A 152 -26.73 -9.82 -15.59
C GLN A 152 -27.94 -10.24 -14.73
N LYS A 153 -27.76 -10.38 -13.40
CA LYS A 153 -28.82 -10.71 -12.46
C LYS A 153 -29.76 -9.53 -12.18
N VAL A 154 -29.21 -8.34 -11.99
CA VAL A 154 -30.00 -7.14 -11.62
C VAL A 154 -30.59 -6.44 -12.83
N GLY A 155 -30.11 -6.75 -14.05
CA GLY A 155 -30.53 -6.12 -15.28
C GLY A 155 -29.65 -4.94 -15.70
N VAL A 156 -29.60 -4.69 -17.01
CA VAL A 156 -28.74 -3.68 -17.63
C VAL A 156 -29.41 -2.30 -17.59
N THR A 157 -29.05 -1.50 -16.61
CA THR A 157 -29.41 -0.10 -16.46
C THR A 157 -28.14 0.77 -16.42
N PHE A 158 -28.26 2.07 -16.63
CA PHE A 158 -27.12 2.98 -16.46
C PHE A 158 -26.54 2.88 -15.05
N ALA A 159 -27.41 2.86 -14.04
CA ALA A 159 -27.03 2.73 -12.64
C ALA A 159 -26.29 1.43 -12.36
N SER A 160 -26.77 0.29 -12.87
CA SER A 160 -26.12 -1.02 -12.62
C SER A 160 -24.81 -1.18 -13.37
N ILE A 161 -24.65 -0.60 -14.57
CA ILE A 161 -23.37 -0.55 -15.28
C ILE A 161 -22.36 0.32 -14.49
N ARG A 162 -22.79 1.49 -14.06
CA ARG A 162 -21.95 2.37 -13.24
C ARG A 162 -21.49 1.68 -11.94
N GLU A 163 -22.39 0.95 -11.28
CA GLU A 163 -22.04 0.15 -10.10
C GLU A 163 -21.03 -0.96 -10.43
N ALA A 164 -21.22 -1.66 -11.56
CA ALA A 164 -20.30 -2.72 -12.00
C ALA A 164 -18.88 -2.20 -12.25
N PHE A 165 -18.72 -0.94 -12.64
CA PHE A 165 -17.44 -0.27 -12.86
C PHE A 165 -17.00 0.60 -11.66
N SER A 166 -17.76 0.65 -10.56
CA SER A 166 -17.42 1.50 -9.41
C SER A 166 -16.31 0.92 -8.55
N VAL A 167 -15.23 1.68 -8.42
CA VAL A 167 -14.12 1.37 -7.50
C VAL A 167 -14.53 1.56 -6.05
N GLU A 168 -15.38 2.52 -5.75
CA GLU A 168 -15.89 2.78 -4.39
C GLU A 168 -16.69 1.60 -3.85
N VAL A 169 -17.57 1.03 -4.69
CA VAL A 169 -18.36 -0.17 -4.33
C VAL A 169 -17.44 -1.37 -4.13
N LEU A 170 -16.44 -1.54 -5.01
CA LEU A 170 -15.43 -2.60 -4.88
C LEU A 170 -14.69 -2.51 -3.54
N THR A 171 -14.23 -1.33 -3.19
CA THR A 171 -13.49 -1.07 -1.95
C THR A 171 -14.35 -1.33 -0.72
N LYS A 172 -15.62 -0.92 -0.76
CA LYS A 172 -16.56 -1.15 0.34
C LYS A 172 -16.84 -2.64 0.54
N ASP A 173 -17.04 -3.40 -0.54
CA ASP A 173 -17.27 -4.84 -0.47
C ASP A 173 -16.03 -5.54 0.10
N PHE A 174 -14.85 -5.20 -0.41
CA PHE A 174 -13.58 -5.74 0.10
C PHE A 174 -13.39 -5.42 1.58
N TYR A 175 -13.64 -4.18 2.00
CA TYR A 175 -13.56 -3.79 3.40
C TYR A 175 -14.51 -4.61 4.27
N ASN A 176 -15.77 -4.75 3.88
CA ASN A 176 -16.75 -5.49 4.68
C ASN A 176 -16.32 -6.96 4.87
N GLU A 177 -15.87 -7.62 3.81
CA GLU A 177 -15.41 -9.01 3.89
C GLU A 177 -14.11 -9.14 4.72
N LEU A 178 -13.17 -8.19 4.56
CA LEU A 178 -11.95 -8.17 5.36
C LEU A 178 -12.22 -7.87 6.83
N PHE A 179 -13.20 -7.02 7.10
CA PHE A 179 -13.64 -6.72 8.46
C PHE A 179 -14.29 -7.92 9.13
N GLU A 180 -15.14 -8.67 8.43
CA GLU A 180 -15.70 -9.94 8.94
C GLU A 180 -14.58 -10.95 9.25
N TRP A 181 -13.57 -11.03 8.38
CA TRP A 181 -12.39 -11.85 8.64
C TRP A 181 -11.60 -11.36 9.87
N PHE A 182 -11.42 -10.05 10.01
CA PHE A 182 -10.76 -9.45 11.18
C PHE A 182 -11.48 -9.79 12.47
N LEU A 183 -12.82 -9.65 12.50
CA LEU A 183 -13.64 -10.03 13.66
C LEU A 183 -13.47 -11.51 14.02
N TRP A 184 -13.42 -12.38 13.02
CA TRP A 184 -13.11 -13.79 13.24
C TRP A 184 -11.71 -14.02 13.77
N ALA A 185 -10.72 -13.30 13.24
CA ALA A 185 -9.33 -13.44 13.66
C ALA A 185 -9.09 -12.99 15.12
N ILE A 186 -9.87 -12.02 15.63
CA ILE A 186 -9.80 -11.56 17.04
C ILE A 186 -10.71 -12.34 17.99
N ASP A 187 -11.54 -13.26 17.49
CA ASP A 187 -12.41 -14.08 18.33
C ASP A 187 -11.60 -14.98 19.25
N GLU A 188 -11.92 -14.97 20.54
CA GLU A 188 -11.14 -15.64 21.58
C GLU A 188 -11.21 -17.16 21.51
N GLU A 189 -12.26 -17.73 20.91
CA GLU A 189 -12.48 -19.17 20.84
C GLU A 189 -12.03 -19.75 19.50
N THR A 190 -12.31 -19.06 18.40
CA THR A 190 -12.14 -19.58 17.05
C THR A 190 -11.11 -18.82 16.22
N GLY A 191 -10.61 -17.70 16.69
CA GLY A 191 -9.59 -16.88 16.03
C GLY A 191 -8.17 -17.21 16.46
N VAL A 192 -7.37 -16.17 16.60
CA VAL A 192 -6.03 -16.25 17.18
C VAL A 192 -6.13 -16.42 18.68
N THR A 193 -5.57 -17.49 19.20
CA THR A 193 -5.64 -17.83 20.62
C THR A 193 -4.27 -17.81 21.30
N TYR A 194 -4.27 -17.79 22.62
CA TYR A 194 -3.07 -17.88 23.46
C TYR A 194 -3.23 -19.06 24.41
N PRO A 195 -2.86 -20.29 23.99
CA PRO A 195 -3.18 -21.51 24.73
C PRO A 195 -2.67 -21.55 26.17
N ASN A 196 -1.60 -20.83 26.48
CA ASN A 196 -1.04 -20.74 27.83
C ASN A 196 -1.58 -19.57 28.64
N ASN A 197 -2.42 -18.72 28.06
CA ASN A 197 -3.09 -17.61 28.73
C ASN A 197 -4.44 -17.33 28.06
N PRO A 198 -5.44 -18.16 28.32
CA PRO A 198 -6.74 -18.08 27.64
C PRO A 198 -7.53 -16.81 28.01
N THR A 199 -7.23 -16.18 29.14
CA THR A 199 -7.89 -14.95 29.59
C THR A 199 -7.00 -13.76 29.23
N ILE A 200 -7.40 -12.97 28.26
CA ILE A 200 -6.71 -11.74 27.84
C ILE A 200 -7.26 -10.59 28.70
N PRO A 201 -6.40 -9.85 29.44
CA PRO A 201 -6.83 -8.64 30.11
C PRO A 201 -7.37 -7.62 29.11
N GLU A 202 -8.37 -6.86 29.52
CA GLU A 202 -9.02 -5.85 28.68
C GLU A 202 -8.01 -4.83 28.14
N ASP A 203 -7.08 -4.38 28.95
CA ASP A 203 -6.00 -3.46 28.59
C ASP A 203 -5.02 -3.99 27.50
N ASP A 204 -4.94 -5.32 27.31
CA ASP A 204 -4.07 -5.95 26.32
C ASP A 204 -4.82 -6.29 25.00
N ARG A 205 -6.14 -6.19 25.00
CA ARG A 205 -6.98 -6.57 23.86
C ARG A 205 -6.71 -5.66 22.65
N GLU A 206 -6.68 -4.35 22.84
CA GLU A 206 -6.35 -3.37 21.78
C GLU A 206 -4.97 -3.64 21.16
N LYS A 207 -3.98 -4.03 21.96
CA LYS A 207 -2.64 -4.38 21.46
C LYS A 207 -2.67 -5.62 20.58
N ILE A 208 -3.54 -6.61 20.89
CA ILE A 208 -3.69 -7.83 20.08
C ILE A 208 -4.37 -7.49 18.74
N GLU A 209 -5.41 -6.67 18.77
CA GLU A 209 -6.09 -6.19 17.56
C GLU A 209 -5.14 -5.46 16.62
N GLN A 210 -4.30 -4.56 17.16
CA GLN A 210 -3.26 -3.88 16.38
C GLN A 210 -2.26 -4.87 15.76
N LYS A 211 -1.90 -5.95 16.45
CA LYS A 211 -1.01 -7.00 15.92
C LYS A 211 -1.66 -7.79 14.78
N ILE A 212 -2.98 -8.02 14.83
CA ILE A 212 -3.72 -8.64 13.72
C ILE A 212 -3.84 -7.68 12.53
N ILE A 213 -4.09 -6.39 12.75
CA ILE A 213 -4.05 -5.37 11.68
C ILE A 213 -2.67 -5.35 11.02
N ARG A 214 -1.59 -5.47 11.79
CA ARG A 214 -0.22 -5.59 11.24
C ARG A 214 -0.03 -6.84 10.39
N LEU A 215 -0.60 -7.98 10.79
CA LEU A 215 -0.57 -9.18 9.96
C LEU A 215 -1.30 -8.96 8.63
N ILE A 216 -2.48 -8.33 8.66
CA ILE A 216 -3.22 -7.96 7.46
C ILE A 216 -2.36 -7.05 6.58
N ALA A 217 -1.73 -6.03 7.15
CA ALA A 217 -0.86 -5.11 6.42
C ALA A 217 0.30 -5.82 5.73
N ARG A 218 1.00 -6.73 6.42
CA ARG A 218 2.08 -7.56 5.83
C ARG A 218 1.58 -8.45 4.70
N LEU A 219 0.42 -9.09 4.88
CA LEU A 219 -0.16 -9.97 3.86
C LEU A 219 -0.63 -9.19 2.63
N LEU A 220 -1.26 -8.03 2.82
CA LEU A 220 -1.65 -7.16 1.71
C LEU A 220 -0.43 -6.67 0.93
N PHE A 221 0.63 -6.25 1.62
CA PHE A 221 1.89 -5.91 0.96
C PHE A 221 2.44 -7.08 0.13
N VAL A 222 2.51 -8.27 0.71
CA VAL A 222 2.94 -9.48 -0.01
C VAL A 222 2.04 -9.75 -1.21
N TRP A 223 0.75 -9.49 -1.09
CA TRP A 223 -0.21 -9.65 -2.19
C TRP A 223 0.06 -8.67 -3.33
N PHE A 224 0.43 -7.41 -3.03
CA PHE A 224 0.84 -6.44 -4.05
C PHE A 224 2.15 -6.82 -4.74
N ILE A 225 3.20 -7.16 -3.98
CA ILE A 225 4.49 -7.52 -4.60
C ILE A 225 4.43 -8.85 -5.38
N ARG A 226 3.46 -9.70 -5.08
CA ARG A 226 3.14 -10.89 -5.85
C ARG A 226 2.66 -10.55 -7.26
N GLN A 227 1.96 -9.41 -7.46
CA GLN A 227 1.59 -8.93 -8.80
C GLN A 227 2.82 -8.58 -9.65
N ARG A 228 3.94 -8.30 -9.01
CA ARG A 228 5.26 -8.11 -9.64
C ARG A 228 6.08 -9.39 -9.75
N HIS A 229 5.48 -10.55 -9.49
CA HIS A 229 6.16 -11.85 -9.47
C HIS A 229 7.37 -11.94 -8.51
N LEU A 230 7.40 -11.08 -7.47
CA LEU A 230 8.47 -11.08 -6.48
C LEU A 230 8.29 -12.15 -5.39
N VAL A 231 7.07 -12.67 -5.24
CA VAL A 231 6.75 -13.77 -4.31
C VAL A 231 5.98 -14.85 -5.09
N PRO A 232 6.43 -16.12 -5.04
CA PRO A 232 5.81 -17.19 -5.81
C PRO A 232 4.43 -17.59 -5.28
N ASP A 233 3.51 -17.88 -6.19
CA ASP A 233 2.15 -18.34 -5.89
C ASP A 233 2.13 -19.65 -5.08
N SER A 234 3.18 -20.46 -5.18
CA SER A 234 3.28 -21.74 -4.48
C SER A 234 3.17 -21.65 -2.96
N LEU A 235 3.53 -20.51 -2.38
CA LEU A 235 3.43 -20.28 -0.93
C LEU A 235 1.99 -20.06 -0.42
N PHE A 236 1.03 -19.86 -1.33
CA PHE A 236 -0.39 -19.60 -1.05
C PHE A 236 -1.30 -20.67 -1.67
N ASP A 237 -0.72 -21.68 -2.32
CA ASP A 237 -1.43 -22.76 -3.00
C ASP A 237 -1.57 -23.97 -2.06
N GLU A 238 -2.80 -24.31 -1.68
CA GLU A 238 -3.10 -25.43 -0.80
C GLU A 238 -2.53 -26.77 -1.31
N GLN A 239 -2.63 -27.03 -2.61
CA GLN A 239 -2.18 -28.31 -3.18
C GLN A 239 -0.66 -28.45 -3.12
N LYS A 240 0.06 -27.35 -3.42
CA LYS A 240 1.53 -27.34 -3.34
C LYS A 240 2.03 -27.43 -1.89
N LEU A 241 1.35 -26.74 -0.98
CA LEU A 241 1.69 -26.77 0.45
C LEU A 241 1.51 -28.14 1.11
N ARG A 242 0.60 -29.00 0.59
CA ARG A 242 0.48 -30.40 1.04
C ARG A 242 1.74 -31.24 0.82
N GLY A 243 2.54 -30.88 -0.19
CA GLY A 243 3.84 -31.50 -0.45
C GLY A 243 4.99 -30.91 0.37
N VAL A 244 4.82 -29.71 0.90
CA VAL A 244 5.86 -28.95 1.59
C VAL A 244 5.75 -29.04 3.11
N LEU A 245 4.53 -28.98 3.65
CA LEU A 245 4.27 -28.96 5.09
C LEU A 245 3.89 -30.35 5.60
N ARG A 246 4.43 -30.72 6.76
CA ARG A 246 4.08 -31.97 7.44
C ARG A 246 2.70 -31.84 8.08
N ASP A 247 1.84 -32.86 7.87
CA ASP A 247 0.49 -32.93 8.40
C ASP A 247 -0.35 -31.67 8.15
N PHE A 248 -0.16 -31.06 6.98
CA PHE A 248 -0.87 -29.85 6.61
C PHE A 248 -2.37 -30.09 6.44
N ARG A 249 -3.14 -29.48 7.32
CA ARG A 249 -4.60 -29.48 7.30
C ARG A 249 -5.09 -28.05 7.12
N PRO A 250 -5.36 -27.61 5.87
CA PRO A 250 -5.60 -26.20 5.53
C PRO A 250 -6.82 -25.61 6.27
N GLN A 251 -7.90 -26.38 6.38
CA GLN A 251 -9.14 -25.91 7.02
C GLN A 251 -9.23 -26.22 8.52
N ALA A 252 -8.13 -26.65 9.15
CA ALA A 252 -8.14 -27.04 10.53
C ALA A 252 -7.98 -25.85 11.47
N MET A 253 -8.84 -25.80 12.49
CA MET A 253 -8.76 -24.85 13.58
C MET A 253 -7.71 -25.23 14.63
N ASP A 254 -7.34 -26.50 14.70
CA ASP A 254 -6.37 -27.06 15.64
C ASP A 254 -4.96 -27.23 15.06
N SER A 255 -4.69 -26.67 13.89
CA SER A 255 -3.38 -26.68 13.23
C SER A 255 -2.98 -25.25 12.81
N GLY A 256 -1.81 -24.80 13.26
CA GLY A 256 -1.23 -23.48 12.98
C GLY A 256 0.13 -23.57 12.26
N CYS A 257 0.42 -24.68 11.56
CA CYS A 257 1.72 -24.89 10.94
C CYS A 257 2.01 -23.88 9.82
N TYR A 258 1.01 -23.42 9.09
CA TYR A 258 1.18 -22.48 7.98
C TYR A 258 1.75 -21.14 8.42
N TYR A 259 1.15 -20.51 9.43
CA TYR A 259 1.65 -19.24 9.96
C TYR A 259 3.11 -19.37 10.43
N ASN A 260 3.42 -20.41 11.20
CA ASN A 260 4.75 -20.61 11.74
C ASN A 260 5.79 -20.94 10.67
N ALA A 261 5.50 -21.93 9.81
CA ALA A 261 6.48 -22.44 8.85
C ALA A 261 6.61 -21.56 7.61
N ILE A 262 5.52 -21.04 7.09
CA ILE A 262 5.52 -20.25 5.84
C ILE A 262 5.58 -18.75 6.15
N LEU A 263 4.59 -18.18 6.82
CA LEU A 263 4.48 -16.72 6.93
C LEU A 263 5.57 -16.11 7.80
N GLN A 264 5.92 -16.70 8.94
CA GLN A 264 7.00 -16.17 9.77
C GLN A 264 8.36 -16.25 9.07
N ASN A 265 8.65 -17.36 8.36
CA ASN A 265 9.89 -17.47 7.59
C ASN A 265 9.88 -16.52 6.38
N LEU A 266 8.74 -16.31 5.72
CA LEU A 266 8.61 -15.32 4.65
C LEU A 266 8.90 -13.90 5.16
N PHE A 267 8.23 -13.48 6.23
CA PHE A 267 8.35 -12.12 6.74
C PHE A 267 9.74 -11.85 7.32
N PHE A 268 10.19 -12.67 8.26
CA PHE A 268 11.33 -12.35 9.12
C PHE A 268 12.66 -12.90 8.60
N ALA A 269 12.64 -14.07 7.96
CA ALA A 269 13.86 -14.72 7.49
C ALA A 269 14.10 -14.56 5.98
N THR A 270 13.09 -14.19 5.21
CA THR A 270 13.19 -14.01 3.75
C THR A 270 13.20 -12.55 3.35
N LEU A 271 12.07 -11.84 3.54
CA LEU A 271 11.93 -10.44 3.14
C LEU A 271 12.82 -9.49 3.96
N ASN A 272 13.21 -9.89 5.17
CA ASN A 272 14.07 -9.14 6.08
C ASN A 272 15.50 -9.71 6.21
N SER A 273 15.94 -10.56 5.27
CA SER A 273 17.28 -11.15 5.28
C SER A 273 17.87 -11.20 3.88
N GLU A 274 19.13 -10.78 3.78
CA GLU A 274 19.89 -10.88 2.52
C GLU A 274 19.89 -12.33 1.98
N VAL A 275 19.76 -12.47 0.67
CA VAL A 275 19.67 -13.79 0.02
C VAL A 275 20.86 -14.68 0.40
N SER A 276 22.07 -14.12 0.44
CA SER A 276 23.32 -14.82 0.79
C SER A 276 23.44 -15.21 2.28
N ALA A 277 22.65 -14.57 3.15
CA ALA A 277 22.70 -14.78 4.61
C ALA A 277 21.62 -15.75 5.11
N ARG A 278 20.74 -16.22 4.24
CA ARG A 278 19.61 -17.09 4.61
C ARG A 278 20.07 -18.45 5.09
N ALA A 279 19.71 -18.81 6.29
CA ALA A 279 20.06 -20.09 6.91
C ALA A 279 19.05 -20.45 8.01
N PHE A 280 18.96 -21.75 8.33
CA PHE A 280 18.23 -22.21 9.50
C PHE A 280 18.99 -21.95 10.81
N ALA A 281 18.25 -21.76 11.89
CA ALA A 281 18.79 -21.67 13.24
C ALA A 281 19.34 -23.05 13.68
N THR A 282 20.65 -23.19 13.70
CA THR A 282 21.33 -24.48 13.99
C THR A 282 21.45 -24.82 15.47
N ARG A 283 21.18 -23.84 16.37
CA ARG A 283 21.27 -24.02 17.84
C ARG A 283 20.05 -23.42 18.52
N PRO A 284 19.54 -24.03 19.62
CA PRO A 284 18.49 -23.44 20.43
C PRO A 284 18.80 -21.99 20.84
N ASN A 285 20.05 -21.67 21.15
CA ASN A 285 20.53 -20.37 21.60
C ASN A 285 20.63 -19.29 20.50
N ARG A 286 20.46 -19.65 19.22
CA ARG A 286 20.40 -18.70 18.10
C ARG A 286 18.98 -18.29 17.72
N ARG A 287 17.99 -18.71 18.49
CA ARG A 287 16.59 -18.30 18.29
C ARG A 287 16.34 -16.83 18.66
N ASP A 288 17.28 -16.17 19.28
CA ASP A 288 17.34 -14.71 19.48
C ASP A 288 17.63 -13.97 18.17
N ILE A 289 18.26 -14.61 17.17
CA ILE A 289 18.47 -14.00 15.86
C ILE A 289 17.18 -14.08 15.06
N LYS A 290 16.49 -12.95 14.93
CA LYS A 290 15.16 -12.85 14.34
C LYS A 290 15.13 -13.07 12.82
N THR A 291 16.27 -13.13 12.14
CA THR A 291 16.40 -13.28 10.68
C THR A 291 16.77 -14.69 10.21
N LEU A 292 16.84 -15.68 11.09
CA LEU A 292 17.11 -17.06 10.73
C LEU A 292 15.80 -17.86 10.55
N TYR A 293 15.81 -18.78 9.59
CA TYR A 293 14.70 -19.71 9.37
C TYR A 293 14.48 -20.62 10.58
N ARG A 294 13.21 -20.97 10.80
CA ARG A 294 12.77 -21.78 11.94
C ARG A 294 11.76 -22.83 11.53
N TYR A 295 11.40 -23.69 12.49
CA TYR A 295 10.35 -24.70 12.32
C TYR A 295 10.67 -25.75 11.27
N SER A 296 11.94 -26.18 11.16
CA SER A 296 12.33 -27.27 10.24
C SER A 296 11.51 -28.54 10.48
N GLU A 297 11.04 -28.77 11.71
CA GLU A 297 10.17 -29.87 12.09
C GLU A 297 8.79 -29.87 11.46
N LEU A 298 8.28 -28.70 11.03
CA LEU A 298 6.98 -28.55 10.38
C LEU A 298 7.02 -28.81 8.87
N PHE A 299 8.21 -28.93 8.28
CA PHE A 299 8.36 -29.21 6.86
C PHE A 299 8.46 -30.72 6.61
N SER A 300 7.90 -31.19 5.49
CA SER A 300 8.08 -32.55 4.97
C SER A 300 9.33 -32.67 4.10
N ILE A 301 9.86 -31.55 3.64
CA ILE A 301 11.08 -31.40 2.81
C ILE A 301 12.27 -31.00 3.68
N GLY A 302 13.48 -31.18 3.15
CA GLY A 302 14.72 -30.83 3.85
C GLY A 302 14.99 -29.33 3.94
N GLU A 303 15.84 -28.90 4.88
CA GLU A 303 16.18 -27.48 5.07
C GLU A 303 16.73 -26.82 3.79
N ALA A 304 17.50 -27.53 2.97
CA ALA A 304 18.01 -27.00 1.70
C ALA A 304 16.89 -26.74 0.70
N GLU A 305 15.92 -27.65 0.60
CA GLU A 305 14.75 -27.50 -0.28
C GLU A 305 13.82 -26.37 0.21
N VAL A 306 13.73 -26.15 1.52
CA VAL A 306 13.01 -24.99 2.07
C VAL A 306 13.71 -23.70 1.69
N LEU A 307 15.02 -23.62 1.80
CA LEU A 307 15.78 -22.44 1.37
C LEU A 307 15.63 -22.16 -0.13
N GLU A 308 15.53 -23.20 -0.95
CA GLU A 308 15.27 -23.10 -2.38
C GLU A 308 13.84 -22.59 -2.66
N LEU A 309 12.84 -23.08 -1.91
CA LEU A 309 11.44 -22.63 -2.02
C LEU A 309 11.30 -21.11 -1.85
N PHE A 310 12.05 -20.52 -0.92
CA PHE A 310 12.09 -19.08 -0.68
C PHE A 310 13.21 -18.36 -1.46
N GLY A 311 14.04 -19.10 -2.18
CA GLY A 311 15.28 -18.62 -2.79
C GLY A 311 15.07 -17.54 -3.85
N SER A 312 13.95 -17.57 -4.54
CA SER A 312 13.60 -16.61 -5.60
C SER A 312 13.03 -15.28 -5.09
N ILE A 313 12.81 -15.13 -3.79
CA ILE A 313 12.19 -13.94 -3.22
C ILE A 313 13.28 -12.91 -2.88
N PRO A 314 13.16 -11.64 -3.29
CA PRO A 314 14.17 -10.62 -2.97
C PRO A 314 14.19 -10.27 -1.48
N PHE A 315 15.30 -9.74 -1.03
CA PHE A 315 15.43 -9.04 0.23
C PHE A 315 14.94 -7.60 0.06
N LEU A 316 13.94 -7.19 0.82
CA LEU A 316 13.35 -5.85 0.71
C LEU A 316 13.81 -4.89 1.81
N ASN A 317 14.23 -5.39 2.96
CA ASN A 317 14.75 -4.60 4.10
C ASN A 317 13.64 -3.74 4.70
N GLY A 318 12.76 -3.25 4.67
CA GLY A 318 11.84 -2.32 5.34
C GLY A 318 11.49 -2.75 6.76
N GLY A 319 11.33 -1.82 7.67
CA GLY A 319 10.91 -2.06 9.06
C GLY A 319 9.59 -2.83 9.20
N LEU A 320 8.78 -2.88 8.13
CA LEU A 320 7.51 -3.64 8.07
C LEU A 320 7.69 -5.13 8.38
N PHE A 321 8.83 -5.72 8.00
CA PHE A 321 9.12 -7.15 8.18
C PHE A 321 10.06 -7.43 9.36
N GLU A 322 10.25 -6.50 10.26
CA GLU A 322 10.91 -6.79 11.53
C GLU A 322 9.95 -7.49 12.49
N CYS A 323 10.49 -8.46 13.25
CA CYS A 323 9.75 -9.06 14.36
C CYS A 323 9.74 -8.06 15.52
N LEU A 324 8.58 -7.55 15.86
CA LEU A 324 8.41 -6.49 16.84
C LEU A 324 8.16 -7.01 18.26
N ASP A 325 8.11 -8.35 18.47
CA ASP A 325 8.07 -8.92 19.81
C ASP A 325 9.30 -8.49 20.60
N LYS A 326 9.11 -7.84 21.75
CA LYS A 326 10.18 -7.47 22.68
C LYS A 326 10.71 -8.70 23.42
N VAL A 327 12.02 -8.73 23.66
CA VAL A 327 12.73 -9.88 24.25
C VAL A 327 13.73 -9.38 25.30
N THR A 328 13.31 -8.53 26.20
CA THR A 328 14.12 -8.16 27.37
C THR A 328 13.69 -8.92 28.61
N GLU A 329 14.59 -9.13 29.55
CA GLU A 329 14.29 -9.80 30.83
C GLU A 329 13.24 -9.00 31.67
N PHE A 330 13.05 -7.73 31.33
CA PHE A 330 12.17 -6.79 32.03
C PHE A 330 10.89 -6.44 31.26
N ASP A 331 10.82 -6.75 29.96
CA ASP A 331 9.64 -6.50 29.15
C ASP A 331 8.74 -7.74 29.17
N ASP A 332 7.77 -7.70 30.06
CA ASP A 332 6.64 -8.61 30.08
C ASP A 332 5.65 -8.25 28.98
N GLU A 333 6.10 -8.24 27.71
CA GLU A 333 5.13 -8.25 26.62
C GLU A 333 4.35 -9.58 26.75
N ALA A 334 3.18 -9.46 27.35
CA ALA A 334 2.40 -10.61 27.78
C ALA A 334 1.97 -11.49 26.60
N TYR A 335 1.95 -10.95 25.37
CA TYR A 335 1.41 -11.63 24.20
C TYR A 335 2.34 -11.47 22.99
N ALA A 336 3.18 -12.49 22.75
CA ALA A 336 4.09 -12.53 21.60
C ALA A 336 3.32 -13.00 20.36
N TYR A 337 2.83 -12.05 19.55
CA TYR A 337 2.06 -12.36 18.34
C TYR A 337 2.96 -12.80 17.20
N ASP A 338 4.03 -12.08 16.93
CA ASP A 338 4.98 -12.41 15.88
C ASP A 338 5.62 -13.78 16.14
N GLY A 339 5.79 -14.15 17.42
CA GLY A 339 6.17 -15.50 17.86
C GLY A 339 7.53 -15.99 17.36
N PHE A 340 8.25 -15.16 16.60
CA PHE A 340 9.52 -15.52 15.99
C PHE A 340 10.72 -15.25 16.89
N SER A 341 10.53 -14.45 17.92
CA SER A 341 11.47 -14.28 19.01
C SER A 341 11.40 -15.46 19.96
N ARG A 342 12.37 -15.68 20.76
CA ARG A 342 12.61 -16.78 21.71
C ARG A 342 11.47 -17.80 21.95
N ASN A 343 11.75 -19.07 21.74
CA ASN A 343 10.99 -20.19 22.29
C ASN A 343 11.24 -20.44 23.80
N GLY A 344 11.75 -19.50 24.54
CA GLY A 344 12.32 -19.78 25.85
C GLY A 344 11.87 -18.89 27.02
N ALA A 345 11.07 -17.85 26.76
CA ALA A 345 10.49 -17.11 27.88
C ALA A 345 9.44 -18.01 28.55
N THR A 346 9.71 -18.46 29.76
CA THR A 346 8.80 -19.26 30.57
C THR A 346 8.36 -18.46 31.80
N PHE A 347 7.14 -18.72 32.29
CA PHE A 347 6.78 -18.32 33.64
C PHE A 347 7.64 -19.03 34.68
N SER A 348 7.60 -18.56 35.92
CA SER A 348 8.26 -19.20 37.05
C SER A 348 7.86 -20.67 37.27
N ASP A 349 6.70 -21.11 36.76
CA ASP A 349 6.20 -22.46 36.79
C ASP A 349 6.62 -23.33 35.58
N GLY A 350 7.46 -22.78 34.68
CA GLY A 350 7.98 -23.49 33.51
C GLY A 350 7.10 -23.46 32.26
N ARG A 351 5.90 -22.86 32.31
CA ARG A 351 5.06 -22.70 31.11
C ARG A 351 5.62 -21.63 30.21
N TYR A 352 5.53 -21.84 28.87
CA TYR A 352 5.89 -20.83 27.89
C TYR A 352 4.95 -19.64 27.98
N LYS A 353 5.51 -18.44 28.02
CA LYS A 353 4.74 -17.21 27.96
C LYS A 353 3.98 -17.11 26.62
N HIS A 354 2.82 -16.65 26.67
CA HIS A 354 1.84 -16.10 25.77
C HIS A 354 2.19 -16.08 24.27
N ARG A 355 2.46 -17.24 23.70
CA ARG A 355 2.68 -17.35 22.26
C ARG A 355 1.34 -17.49 21.55
N ALA A 356 1.12 -16.68 20.52
CA ALA A 356 -0.04 -16.79 19.67
C ALA A 356 -0.09 -18.14 18.93
N PHE A 357 -1.27 -18.71 18.88
CA PHE A 357 -1.62 -19.80 17.99
C PHE A 357 -2.55 -19.27 16.91
N VAL A 358 -2.13 -19.37 15.66
CA VAL A 358 -2.86 -18.85 14.48
C VAL A 358 -3.34 -20.03 13.64
N PRO A 359 -4.64 -20.35 13.65
CA PRO A 359 -5.19 -21.50 12.94
C PRO A 359 -4.97 -21.42 11.42
N ASN A 360 -4.69 -22.56 10.76
CA ASN A 360 -4.62 -22.63 9.31
C ASN A 360 -5.92 -22.20 8.63
N ALA A 361 -7.07 -22.50 9.25
CA ALA A 361 -8.37 -22.15 8.72
C ALA A 361 -8.55 -20.63 8.49
N LEU A 362 -7.93 -19.77 9.30
CA LEU A 362 -7.96 -18.32 9.06
C LEU A 362 -7.46 -17.94 7.66
N PHE A 363 -6.59 -18.74 7.06
CA PHE A 363 -6.05 -18.50 5.72
C PHE A 363 -6.77 -19.27 4.62
N PHE A 364 -7.17 -20.53 4.89
CA PHE A 364 -7.59 -21.49 3.87
C PHE A 364 -9.03 -21.98 4.01
N ASP A 365 -9.83 -21.49 4.97
CA ASP A 365 -11.25 -21.84 5.03
C ASP A 365 -11.93 -21.53 3.68
N ALA A 366 -12.80 -22.46 3.22
CA ALA A 366 -13.37 -22.39 1.86
C ALA A 366 -14.30 -21.19 1.66
N GLU A 367 -14.98 -20.74 2.73
CA GLU A 367 -15.98 -19.67 2.65
C GLU A 367 -15.40 -18.32 3.09
N ARG A 368 -14.67 -18.28 4.18
CA ARG A 368 -14.22 -17.05 4.86
C ARG A 368 -12.70 -16.93 5.05
N GLY A 369 -11.91 -17.88 4.54
CA GLY A 369 -10.46 -17.84 4.62
C GLY A 369 -9.87 -16.64 3.86
N LEU A 370 -8.82 -16.02 4.43
CA LEU A 370 -8.24 -14.78 3.90
C LEU A 370 -7.76 -14.91 2.44
N PHE A 371 -7.16 -16.05 2.06
CA PHE A 371 -6.68 -16.21 0.69
C PHE A 371 -7.83 -16.39 -0.31
N GLY A 372 -8.93 -17.01 0.11
CA GLY A 372 -10.16 -17.04 -0.68
C GLY A 372 -10.70 -15.63 -0.92
N LEU A 373 -10.74 -14.80 0.14
CA LEU A 373 -11.12 -13.40 0.07
C LEU A 373 -10.20 -12.63 -0.88
N LEU A 374 -8.90 -12.62 -0.62
CA LEU A 374 -7.92 -11.87 -1.44
C LEU A 374 -7.92 -12.30 -2.92
N ASN A 375 -8.21 -13.57 -3.20
CA ASN A 375 -8.32 -14.08 -4.57
C ASN A 375 -9.60 -13.65 -5.30
N ARG A 376 -10.65 -13.22 -4.59
CA ARG A 376 -11.88 -12.69 -5.21
C ARG A 376 -11.70 -11.31 -5.83
N TYR A 377 -10.71 -10.56 -5.38
CA TYR A 377 -10.46 -9.18 -5.78
C TYR A 377 -9.23 -9.06 -6.67
N ASN A 378 -9.30 -8.17 -7.65
CA ASN A 378 -8.13 -7.79 -8.44
C ASN A 378 -7.40 -6.68 -7.72
N PHE A 379 -6.07 -6.81 -7.65
CA PHE A 379 -5.18 -5.80 -7.11
C PHE A 379 -4.37 -5.20 -8.26
N THR A 380 -4.18 -3.89 -8.25
CA THR A 380 -3.34 -3.19 -9.22
C THR A 380 -2.18 -2.50 -8.51
N ILE A 381 -1.03 -2.50 -9.15
CA ILE A 381 0.11 -1.69 -8.76
C ILE A 381 0.02 -0.28 -9.33
N GLU A 382 -0.93 -0.03 -10.23
CA GLU A 382 -1.13 1.26 -10.84
C GLU A 382 -1.89 2.19 -9.90
N GLU A 383 -1.40 3.41 -9.71
CA GLU A 383 -2.10 4.45 -8.97
C GLU A 383 -3.20 5.05 -9.83
N ASN A 384 -4.42 5.09 -9.31
CA ASN A 384 -5.57 5.69 -9.96
C ASN A 384 -5.52 7.23 -9.87
N SER A 385 -6.18 7.91 -10.80
CA SER A 385 -6.43 9.35 -10.71
C SER A 385 -7.93 9.62 -10.62
N ALA A 386 -8.32 10.83 -10.20
CA ALA A 386 -9.75 11.18 -10.05
C ALA A 386 -10.56 11.02 -11.36
N ALA A 387 -9.92 11.20 -12.52
CA ALA A 387 -10.57 11.12 -13.84
C ALA A 387 -10.41 9.75 -14.53
N ASP A 388 -9.41 8.95 -14.14
CA ASP A 388 -9.11 7.64 -14.75
C ASP A 388 -8.83 6.61 -13.66
N GLN A 389 -9.73 5.66 -13.49
CA GLN A 389 -9.68 4.66 -12.44
C GLN A 389 -9.71 3.26 -13.03
N GLN A 390 -8.70 2.46 -12.70
CA GLN A 390 -8.75 1.01 -12.93
C GLN A 390 -9.67 0.37 -11.88
N VAL A 391 -10.58 -0.49 -12.29
CA VAL A 391 -11.51 -1.19 -11.38
C VAL A 391 -10.78 -2.38 -10.73
N ALA A 392 -9.88 -2.03 -9.82
CA ALA A 392 -9.08 -2.94 -9.01
C ALA A 392 -8.74 -2.24 -7.68
N LEU A 393 -8.28 -3.00 -6.70
CA LEU A 393 -7.80 -2.44 -5.44
C LEU A 393 -6.39 -1.88 -5.66
N ASP A 394 -6.23 -0.58 -5.51
CA ASP A 394 -4.96 0.11 -5.58
C ASP A 394 -4.36 0.36 -4.18
N PRO A 395 -3.09 0.76 -4.08
CA PRO A 395 -2.45 1.04 -2.79
C PRO A 395 -3.12 2.14 -1.97
N GLU A 396 -3.82 3.07 -2.62
CA GLU A 396 -4.48 4.17 -1.93
C GLU A 396 -5.74 3.71 -1.19
N LEU A 397 -6.51 2.82 -1.80
CA LEU A 397 -7.73 2.26 -1.20
C LEU A 397 -7.44 1.48 0.09
N LEU A 398 -6.21 0.96 0.23
CA LEU A 398 -5.78 0.34 1.49
C LEU A 398 -5.79 1.31 2.68
N GLY A 399 -5.48 2.59 2.46
CA GLY A 399 -5.55 3.60 3.51
C GLY A 399 -6.96 3.65 4.12
N GLN A 400 -7.99 3.74 3.26
CA GLN A 400 -9.38 3.76 3.69
C GLN A 400 -9.80 2.48 4.45
N VAL A 401 -9.35 1.32 3.98
CA VAL A 401 -9.61 0.03 4.64
C VAL A 401 -9.01 0.01 6.05
N PHE A 402 -7.75 0.42 6.17
CA PHE A 402 -7.06 0.41 7.46
C PHE A 402 -7.59 1.45 8.43
N GLU A 403 -7.92 2.66 7.99
CA GLU A 403 -8.53 3.68 8.86
C GLU A 403 -9.87 3.20 9.44
N ASN A 404 -10.68 2.50 8.63
CA ASN A 404 -11.91 1.92 9.12
C ASN A 404 -11.65 0.76 10.11
N LEU A 405 -10.61 -0.07 9.90
CA LEU A 405 -10.21 -1.10 10.87
C LEU A 405 -9.71 -0.48 12.18
N LEU A 406 -8.91 0.58 12.11
CA LEU A 406 -8.42 1.31 13.29
C LEU A 406 -9.54 1.98 14.08
N ALA A 407 -10.57 2.47 13.40
CA ALA A 407 -11.73 3.06 14.05
C ALA A 407 -12.57 2.05 14.85
N TYR A 408 -12.44 0.75 14.56
CA TYR A 408 -13.16 -0.32 15.24
C TYR A 408 -12.59 -0.66 16.62
N THR A 409 -11.29 -0.50 16.85
CA THR A 409 -10.61 -0.92 18.09
C THR A 409 -11.17 -0.29 19.39
N ASN A 410 -12.38 0.31 19.36
CA ASN A 410 -13.03 0.97 20.50
C ASN A 410 -14.57 0.87 20.44
N GLU A 411 -15.14 -0.34 20.47
CA GLU A 411 -16.59 -0.56 20.28
C GLU A 411 -17.52 -0.05 21.38
N GLU A 412 -17.13 0.07 22.63
CA GLU A 412 -18.01 0.62 23.67
C GLU A 412 -18.40 2.10 23.44
N THR A 413 -17.77 2.72 22.46
CA THR A 413 -17.95 4.14 22.16
C THR A 413 -17.91 4.43 20.66
N GLN A 414 -18.72 3.79 19.82
CA GLN A 414 -18.70 4.04 18.36
C GLN A 414 -18.72 5.53 17.97
N GLU A 415 -19.30 6.42 18.79
CA GLU A 415 -19.15 7.88 18.67
C GLU A 415 -17.93 8.44 19.43
N SER A 416 -17.48 7.83 20.52
CA SER A 416 -16.38 8.37 21.33
C SER A 416 -15.01 7.90 20.89
N ALA A 417 -14.87 6.76 20.24
CA ALA A 417 -13.59 6.28 19.71
C ALA A 417 -13.13 7.08 18.50
N ARG A 418 -14.03 7.37 17.56
CA ARG A 418 -13.75 8.35 16.49
C ARG A 418 -13.41 9.73 17.06
N LYS A 419 -14.03 10.15 18.17
CA LYS A 419 -13.72 11.40 18.84
C LYS A 419 -12.44 11.35 19.66
N SER A 420 -12.06 10.22 20.21
CA SER A 420 -10.83 10.08 21.01
C SER A 420 -9.60 9.81 20.16
N SER A 421 -9.70 9.07 19.05
CA SER A 421 -8.61 8.80 18.13
C SER A 421 -8.42 9.89 17.06
N GLY A 422 -9.45 10.74 16.81
CA GLY A 422 -9.42 11.74 15.76
C GLY A 422 -9.35 11.17 14.34
N SER A 423 -9.62 9.88 14.17
CA SER A 423 -9.51 9.20 12.87
C SER A 423 -10.67 9.61 11.93
N PHE A 424 -10.39 10.48 10.99
CA PHE A 424 -11.31 10.85 9.93
C PHE A 424 -10.62 10.67 8.59
N TYR A 425 -11.20 9.84 7.73
CA TYR A 425 -10.75 9.73 6.34
C TYR A 425 -11.18 10.99 5.57
N THR A 426 -10.21 11.70 5.02
CA THR A 426 -10.47 12.81 4.11
C THR A 426 -10.61 12.27 2.69
N PRO A 427 -11.76 12.47 2.01
CA PRO A 427 -11.96 12.00 0.65
C PRO A 427 -10.88 12.49 -0.31
N ARG A 428 -10.42 11.61 -1.18
CA ARG A 428 -9.33 11.87 -2.14
C ARG A 428 -9.45 13.21 -2.88
N PRO A 429 -10.61 13.60 -3.48
CA PRO A 429 -10.68 14.87 -4.20
C PRO A 429 -10.40 16.09 -3.31
N ILE A 430 -10.70 15.98 -2.00
CA ILE A 430 -10.42 17.05 -1.03
C ILE A 430 -8.93 17.07 -0.70
N VAL A 431 -8.32 15.91 -0.50
CA VAL A 431 -6.86 15.78 -0.25
C VAL A 431 -6.08 16.35 -1.43
N GLU A 432 -6.40 15.93 -2.66
CA GLU A 432 -5.76 16.40 -3.89
C GLU A 432 -5.87 17.93 -4.02
N TYR A 433 -7.07 18.49 -3.83
CA TYR A 433 -7.28 19.94 -3.90
C TYR A 433 -6.47 20.69 -2.83
N MET A 434 -6.48 20.21 -1.58
CA MET A 434 -5.74 20.86 -0.49
C MET A 434 -4.23 20.82 -0.70
N VAL A 435 -3.71 19.70 -1.19
CA VAL A 435 -2.27 19.53 -1.50
C VAL A 435 -1.88 20.44 -2.65
N GLU A 436 -2.63 20.45 -3.74
CA GLU A 436 -2.36 21.29 -4.90
C GLU A 436 -2.34 22.77 -4.51
N GLU A 437 -3.39 23.28 -3.84
CA GLU A 437 -3.47 24.67 -3.43
C GLU A 437 -2.36 25.05 -2.43
N SER A 438 -1.97 24.14 -1.55
CA SER A 438 -0.88 24.36 -0.60
C SER A 438 0.48 24.47 -1.31
N LEU A 439 0.75 23.58 -2.28
CA LEU A 439 1.96 23.62 -3.09
C LEU A 439 2.00 24.89 -3.95
N VAL A 440 0.92 25.23 -4.65
CA VAL A 440 0.80 26.45 -5.46
C VAL A 440 1.02 27.69 -4.60
N ALA A 441 0.37 27.81 -3.46
CA ALA A 441 0.54 28.94 -2.55
C ALA A 441 2.01 29.08 -2.11
N ARG A 442 2.67 27.98 -1.79
CA ARG A 442 4.06 27.98 -1.35
C ARG A 442 5.05 28.27 -2.47
N LEU A 443 4.74 27.86 -3.69
CA LEU A 443 5.55 28.11 -4.88
C LEU A 443 5.31 29.50 -5.48
N GLY A 444 4.42 30.33 -4.90
CA GLY A 444 4.25 31.75 -5.21
C GLY A 444 2.96 32.13 -5.88
N ASP A 445 2.01 31.22 -6.08
CA ASP A 445 0.66 31.44 -6.59
C ASP A 445 0.57 32.39 -7.80
N THR A 446 1.43 32.17 -8.78
CA THR A 446 1.42 32.90 -10.05
C THR A 446 0.65 32.09 -11.10
N GLU A 447 0.16 32.77 -12.14
CA GLU A 447 -0.52 32.09 -13.26
C GLU A 447 0.39 31.02 -13.90
N ASP A 448 1.69 31.30 -14.05
CA ASP A 448 2.66 30.34 -14.58
C ASP A 448 2.81 29.10 -13.68
N VAL A 449 2.80 29.26 -12.35
CA VAL A 449 2.81 28.15 -11.42
C VAL A 449 1.53 27.32 -11.53
N ARG A 450 0.34 27.98 -11.47
CA ARG A 450 -0.95 27.30 -11.61
C ARG A 450 -1.07 26.52 -12.91
N GLN A 451 -0.53 27.10 -14.01
CA GLN A 451 -0.55 26.42 -15.30
C GLN A 451 0.25 25.09 -15.29
N VAL A 452 1.35 24.98 -14.53
CA VAL A 452 2.10 23.72 -14.42
C VAL A 452 1.30 22.62 -13.70
N PHE A 453 0.42 23.01 -12.75
CA PHE A 453 -0.49 22.09 -12.09
C PHE A 453 -1.74 21.76 -12.92
N ALA A 454 -2.09 22.57 -13.90
CA ALA A 454 -3.29 22.38 -14.70
C ALA A 454 -3.24 21.07 -15.52
N PRO A 455 -4.38 20.39 -15.68
CA PRO A 455 -4.44 19.12 -16.44
C PRO A 455 -4.05 19.24 -17.90
N ASP A 456 -4.18 20.44 -18.48
CA ASP A 456 -3.88 20.78 -19.88
C ASP A 456 -2.53 21.45 -20.05
N PHE A 457 -1.60 21.24 -19.10
CA PHE A 457 -0.24 21.78 -19.18
C PHE A 457 0.47 21.29 -20.43
N GLU A 458 1.04 22.24 -21.19
CA GLU A 458 1.96 22.00 -22.30
C GLU A 458 3.30 22.67 -21.99
N TYR A 459 4.39 21.92 -22.14
CA TYR A 459 5.72 22.45 -21.90
C TYR A 459 6.09 23.54 -22.92
N ASP A 460 6.40 24.74 -22.43
CA ASP A 460 6.86 25.88 -23.26
C ASP A 460 8.38 26.03 -23.16
N PRO A 461 9.13 25.70 -24.22
CA PRO A 461 10.61 25.82 -24.20
C PRO A 461 11.14 27.21 -23.88
N THR A 462 10.33 28.27 -24.11
CA THR A 462 10.73 29.64 -23.82
C THR A 462 10.76 29.94 -22.31
N LYS A 463 10.03 29.18 -21.50
CA LYS A 463 9.97 29.27 -20.04
C LYS A 463 10.96 28.37 -19.30
N ARG A 464 11.96 27.80 -19.98
CA ARG A 464 12.89 26.83 -19.39
C ARG A 464 13.53 27.34 -18.09
N ALA A 465 13.98 28.56 -18.01
CA ALA A 465 14.61 29.13 -16.82
C ALA A 465 13.62 29.16 -15.61
N PHE A 466 12.35 29.46 -15.87
CA PHE A 466 11.30 29.40 -14.86
C PHE A 466 11.07 27.96 -14.36
N TYR A 467 11.06 26.98 -15.26
CA TYR A 467 10.87 25.58 -14.86
C TYR A 467 12.03 25.04 -14.03
N GLU A 468 13.27 25.40 -14.35
CA GLU A 468 14.45 25.03 -13.54
C GLU A 468 14.36 25.67 -12.14
N GLU A 469 14.01 26.94 -12.03
CA GLU A 469 13.81 27.61 -10.74
C GLU A 469 12.67 26.96 -9.95
N LEU A 470 11.54 26.62 -10.59
CA LEU A 470 10.40 25.97 -9.97
C LEU A 470 10.78 24.58 -9.44
N LYS A 471 11.55 23.81 -10.21
CA LYS A 471 12.10 22.51 -9.83
C LYS A 471 12.97 22.62 -8.57
N GLU A 472 13.92 23.58 -8.54
CA GLU A 472 14.78 23.81 -7.37
C GLU A 472 13.94 24.18 -6.13
N ARG A 473 12.96 25.06 -6.28
CA ARG A 473 12.06 25.47 -5.19
C ARG A 473 11.25 24.30 -4.69
N LEU A 474 10.66 23.49 -5.57
CA LEU A 474 9.87 22.32 -5.21
C LEU A 474 10.70 21.30 -4.42
N LEU A 475 11.93 21.00 -4.90
CA LEU A 475 12.84 20.07 -4.23
C LEU A 475 13.43 20.60 -2.91
N SER A 476 13.36 21.91 -2.66
CA SER A 476 13.81 22.51 -1.40
C SER A 476 12.77 22.43 -0.27
N LEU A 477 11.51 22.11 -0.59
CA LEU A 477 10.42 22.08 0.39
C LEU A 477 10.64 20.97 1.43
N LYS A 478 10.29 21.26 2.69
CA LYS A 478 10.18 20.29 3.77
C LYS A 478 8.75 20.30 4.28
N ILE A 479 8.01 19.25 4.00
CA ILE A 479 6.56 19.19 4.20
C ILE A 479 6.26 18.19 5.30
N LEU A 480 5.54 18.62 6.33
CA LEU A 480 5.13 17.80 7.45
C LEU A 480 3.61 17.69 7.50
N ASP A 481 3.12 16.47 7.57
CA ASP A 481 1.76 16.20 8.01
C ASP A 481 1.78 15.84 9.51
N PRO A 482 1.27 16.70 10.39
CA PRO A 482 1.34 16.50 11.85
C PRO A 482 0.28 15.52 12.39
N ALA A 483 -0.62 15.02 11.55
CA ALA A 483 -1.67 14.04 11.89
C ALA A 483 -1.93 13.15 10.68
N CYS A 484 -0.87 12.47 10.19
CA CYS A 484 -0.89 11.86 8.86
C CYS A 484 -1.81 10.63 8.74
N GLY A 485 -2.27 10.06 9.84
CA GLY A 485 -3.13 8.88 9.80
C GLY A 485 -2.51 7.75 8.98
N SER A 486 -3.28 7.19 8.07
CA SER A 486 -2.84 6.19 7.10
C SER A 486 -1.99 6.75 5.93
N GLY A 487 -1.63 8.03 5.94
CA GLY A 487 -0.75 8.66 4.96
C GLY A 487 -1.44 9.23 3.71
N ALA A 488 -2.71 9.64 3.78
CA ALA A 488 -3.43 10.18 2.63
C ALA A 488 -2.76 11.45 2.05
N PHE A 489 -2.45 12.43 2.90
CA PHE A 489 -1.76 13.64 2.49
C PHE A 489 -0.31 13.38 2.04
N PRO A 490 0.54 12.66 2.79
CA PRO A 490 1.88 12.31 2.33
C PRO A 490 1.92 11.63 0.96
N MET A 491 0.99 10.71 0.68
CA MET A 491 0.89 10.04 -0.62
C MET A 491 0.49 11.02 -1.73
N SER A 492 -0.49 11.89 -1.47
CA SER A 492 -0.91 12.90 -2.44
C SER A 492 0.19 13.93 -2.72
N ILE A 493 0.95 14.35 -1.69
CA ILE A 493 2.11 15.22 -1.83
C ILE A 493 3.17 14.56 -2.75
N LEU A 494 3.48 13.29 -2.48
CA LEU A 494 4.44 12.52 -3.29
C LEU A 494 4.01 12.46 -4.76
N ALA A 495 2.72 12.16 -5.01
CA ALA A 495 2.18 12.06 -6.35
C ALA A 495 2.20 13.40 -7.10
N HIS A 496 1.75 14.49 -6.47
CA HIS A 496 1.73 15.82 -7.10
C HIS A 496 3.14 16.36 -7.37
N MET A 497 4.07 16.20 -6.41
CA MET A 497 5.46 16.62 -6.62
C MET A 497 6.10 15.86 -7.78
N LEU A 498 5.92 14.53 -7.84
CA LEU A 498 6.43 13.72 -8.94
C LEU A 498 5.80 14.13 -10.28
N GLU A 499 4.47 14.32 -10.32
CA GLU A 499 3.76 14.72 -11.54
C GLU A 499 4.28 16.07 -12.08
N VAL A 500 4.44 17.05 -11.20
CA VAL A 500 5.01 18.37 -11.58
C VAL A 500 6.42 18.23 -12.12
N LEU A 501 7.28 17.46 -11.45
CA LEU A 501 8.65 17.22 -11.89
C LEU A 501 8.72 16.54 -13.25
N GLN A 502 7.86 15.54 -13.50
CA GLN A 502 7.79 14.84 -14.80
C GLN A 502 7.22 15.70 -15.93
N ARG A 503 6.28 16.62 -15.61
CA ARG A 503 5.77 17.60 -16.58
C ARG A 503 6.84 18.57 -17.04
N ILE A 504 7.70 19.00 -16.11
CA ILE A 504 8.82 19.93 -16.39
C ILE A 504 9.97 19.19 -17.10
N ASP A 505 10.26 17.95 -16.68
CA ASP A 505 11.37 17.15 -17.17
C ASP A 505 10.93 15.67 -17.39
N PRO A 506 10.49 15.31 -18.59
CA PRO A 506 10.01 13.95 -18.89
C PRO A 506 11.08 12.86 -18.77
N THR A 507 12.35 13.20 -18.59
CA THR A 507 13.46 12.24 -18.46
C THR A 507 13.66 11.76 -17.03
N ILE A 508 12.90 12.28 -16.07
CA ILE A 508 12.99 11.95 -14.65
C ILE A 508 12.56 10.50 -14.42
N ASP A 509 13.43 9.73 -13.76
CA ASP A 509 13.11 8.39 -13.28
C ASP A 509 12.15 8.46 -12.07
N SER A 510 11.01 7.75 -12.15
CA SER A 510 9.96 7.78 -11.13
C SER A 510 10.44 7.18 -9.81
N TYR A 511 11.15 6.04 -9.85
CA TYR A 511 11.61 5.34 -8.65
C TYR A 511 12.62 6.18 -7.86
N GLU A 512 13.67 6.63 -8.51
CA GLU A 512 14.73 7.44 -7.88
C GLU A 512 14.18 8.78 -7.35
N THR A 513 13.25 9.37 -8.07
CA THR A 513 12.62 10.64 -7.67
C THR A 513 11.70 10.45 -6.47
N LYS A 514 10.85 9.42 -6.45
CA LYS A 514 10.02 9.10 -5.28
C LYS A 514 10.89 8.85 -4.05
N LEU A 515 11.95 8.06 -4.21
CA LEU A 515 12.88 7.78 -3.11
C LEU A 515 13.50 9.08 -2.56
N SER A 516 13.99 9.95 -3.44
CA SER A 516 14.55 11.24 -3.07
C SER A 516 13.53 12.17 -2.39
N LEU A 517 12.29 12.23 -2.88
CA LEU A 517 11.23 13.04 -2.27
C LEU A 517 10.86 12.54 -0.86
N ILE A 518 10.76 11.25 -0.67
CA ILE A 518 10.48 10.64 0.64
C ILE A 518 11.66 10.90 1.60
N GLU A 519 12.88 10.79 1.11
CA GLU A 519 14.08 11.05 1.91
C GLU A 519 14.19 12.51 2.34
N ASN A 520 13.94 13.44 1.43
CA ASN A 520 14.33 14.81 1.62
C ASN A 520 13.18 15.78 1.88
N ASN A 521 11.95 15.44 1.50
CA ASN A 521 10.85 16.42 1.43
C ASN A 521 9.67 16.09 2.34
N ILE A 522 9.35 14.79 2.57
CA ILE A 522 8.09 14.36 3.14
C ILE A 522 8.28 13.76 4.53
N TYR A 523 7.50 14.27 5.49
CA TYR A 523 7.50 13.83 6.88
C TYR A 523 6.08 13.63 7.37
N GLY A 524 5.87 12.64 8.25
CA GLY A 524 4.57 12.36 8.84
C GLY A 524 4.66 12.08 10.33
N VAL A 525 3.67 12.55 11.06
CA VAL A 525 3.50 12.27 12.49
C VAL A 525 2.07 11.81 12.73
N ASP A 526 1.90 10.83 13.58
CA ASP A 526 0.58 10.45 14.10
C ASP A 526 0.73 9.89 15.50
N ILE A 527 -0.29 10.04 16.32
CA ILE A 527 -0.27 9.53 17.70
C ILE A 527 -0.33 7.99 17.73
N GLN A 528 -0.88 7.36 16.68
CA GLN A 528 -1.09 5.92 16.61
C GLN A 528 0.07 5.21 15.90
N PRO A 529 0.85 4.33 16.59
CA PRO A 529 1.95 3.60 15.96
C PRO A 529 1.53 2.78 14.73
N ILE A 530 0.34 2.18 14.78
CA ILE A 530 -0.16 1.37 13.65
C ILE A 530 -0.52 2.23 12.44
N ALA A 531 -1.03 3.45 12.61
CA ALA A 531 -1.28 4.38 11.51
C ALA A 531 0.03 4.74 10.78
N ILE A 532 1.09 5.01 11.54
CA ILE A 532 2.44 5.23 11.00
C ILE A 532 2.96 4.00 10.22
N GLN A 533 2.72 2.79 10.71
CA GLN A 533 3.11 1.57 9.98
C GLN A 533 2.37 1.43 8.65
N ILE A 534 1.09 1.80 8.61
CA ILE A 534 0.28 1.79 7.38
C ILE A 534 0.76 2.88 6.41
N SER A 535 1.08 4.08 6.89
CA SER A 535 1.66 5.14 6.06
C SER A 535 2.98 4.70 5.41
N LYS A 536 3.87 4.05 6.18
CA LYS A 536 5.11 3.46 5.65
C LYS A 536 4.83 2.37 4.62
N LEU A 537 3.85 1.50 4.89
CA LEU A 537 3.44 0.45 3.96
C LEU A 537 3.01 1.01 2.60
N ARG A 538 2.18 2.04 2.58
CA ARG A 538 1.70 2.68 1.35
C ARG A 538 2.84 3.31 0.56
N LEU A 539 3.76 4.01 1.23
CA LEU A 539 4.96 4.55 0.60
C LEU A 539 5.83 3.44 -0.01
N PHE A 540 6.03 2.33 0.69
CA PHE A 540 6.77 1.18 0.17
C PHE A 540 6.09 0.57 -1.07
N ILE A 541 4.78 0.42 -1.06
CA ILE A 541 4.05 -0.08 -2.24
C ILE A 541 4.22 0.90 -3.41
N SER A 542 4.07 2.20 -3.19
CA SER A 542 4.26 3.22 -4.24
C SER A 542 5.67 3.19 -4.84
N ILE A 543 6.71 3.00 -4.01
CA ILE A 543 8.09 2.83 -4.50
C ILE A 543 8.22 1.55 -5.35
N ILE A 544 7.66 0.43 -4.88
CA ILE A 544 7.76 -0.87 -5.57
C ILE A 544 7.01 -0.86 -6.90
N CYS A 545 5.93 -0.10 -7.02
CA CYS A 545 5.20 0.03 -8.28
C CYS A 545 6.07 0.55 -9.43
N ASP A 546 7.04 1.41 -9.14
CA ASP A 546 7.93 2.01 -10.13
C ASP A 546 9.26 1.25 -10.31
N LEU A 547 9.45 0.12 -9.64
CA LEU A 547 10.66 -0.69 -9.84
C LEU A 547 10.76 -1.17 -11.28
N SER A 548 11.98 -1.24 -11.79
CA SER A 548 12.30 -1.95 -13.03
C SER A 548 11.96 -3.44 -12.92
N ASP A 549 11.83 -4.10 -14.06
CA ASP A 549 11.59 -5.54 -14.08
C ASP A 549 12.71 -6.33 -13.40
N ARG A 550 12.31 -7.47 -12.84
CA ARG A 550 13.21 -8.40 -12.18
C ARG A 550 14.31 -8.89 -13.15
N ASP A 551 15.55 -8.87 -12.69
CA ASP A 551 16.72 -9.36 -13.41
C ASP A 551 17.46 -10.43 -12.57
N ASP A 552 17.22 -11.69 -12.86
CA ASP A 552 17.81 -12.83 -12.13
C ASP A 552 19.34 -12.93 -12.23
N SER A 553 19.95 -12.18 -13.15
CA SER A 553 21.41 -12.11 -13.30
C SER A 553 22.10 -11.18 -12.31
N ARG A 554 21.33 -10.31 -11.64
CA ARG A 554 21.85 -9.30 -10.70
C ARG A 554 21.70 -9.74 -9.24
N PRO A 555 22.55 -9.24 -8.34
CA PRO A 555 22.35 -9.40 -6.90
C PRO A 555 20.94 -8.96 -6.48
N ASN A 556 20.32 -9.70 -5.56
CA ASN A 556 18.96 -9.49 -5.11
C ASN A 556 17.95 -9.37 -6.26
N PHE A 557 18.21 -10.07 -7.38
CA PHE A 557 17.36 -10.07 -8.59
C PHE A 557 17.18 -8.69 -9.24
N GLY A 558 18.14 -7.78 -9.04
CA GLY A 558 18.03 -6.39 -9.50
C GLY A 558 17.08 -5.51 -8.69
N ILE A 559 16.43 -6.07 -7.67
CA ILE A 559 15.48 -5.33 -6.82
C ILE A 559 16.24 -4.59 -5.71
N PRO A 560 16.16 -3.26 -5.66
CA PRO A 560 16.77 -2.47 -4.60
C PRO A 560 16.04 -2.68 -3.27
N THR A 561 16.76 -2.50 -2.16
CA THR A 561 16.18 -2.58 -0.83
C THR A 561 15.37 -1.32 -0.51
N LEU A 562 14.27 -1.49 0.23
CA LEU A 562 13.46 -0.36 0.68
C LEU A 562 14.21 0.48 1.73
N PRO A 563 13.96 1.80 1.76
CA PRO A 563 14.55 2.69 2.75
C PRO A 563 14.00 2.43 4.16
N ASN A 564 14.69 2.96 5.16
CA ASN A 564 14.24 2.88 6.55
C ASN A 564 13.49 4.17 6.93
N LEU A 565 12.17 4.10 7.00
CA LEU A 565 11.29 5.26 7.20
C LEU A 565 11.08 5.64 8.67
N GLU A 566 11.76 5.00 9.62
CA GLU A 566 11.56 5.21 11.05
C GLU A 566 11.87 6.64 11.52
N SER A 567 12.78 7.33 10.84
CA SER A 567 13.13 8.72 11.11
C SER A 567 12.35 9.75 10.28
N LYS A 568 11.42 9.32 9.43
CA LYS A 568 10.60 10.19 8.56
C LYS A 568 9.13 10.17 8.97
N PHE A 569 8.66 9.01 9.41
CA PHE A 569 7.30 8.80 9.89
C PHE A 569 7.38 8.29 11.32
N VAL A 570 6.95 9.11 12.27
CA VAL A 570 7.13 8.87 13.72
C VAL A 570 5.79 8.85 14.44
N ALA A 571 5.65 7.93 15.40
CA ALA A 571 4.52 7.91 16.29
C ALA A 571 4.77 8.88 17.45
N ALA A 572 3.96 9.96 17.52
CA ALA A 572 4.13 11.00 18.53
C ALA A 572 2.87 11.87 18.68
N ASP A 573 2.71 12.49 19.85
CA ASP A 573 1.70 13.55 20.06
C ASP A 573 2.22 14.88 19.50
N ALA A 574 1.71 15.27 18.34
CA ALA A 574 2.11 16.49 17.63
C ALA A 574 1.69 17.79 18.34
N LEU A 575 0.76 17.73 19.29
CA LEU A 575 0.25 18.89 20.02
C LEU A 575 1.09 19.25 21.24
N LEU A 576 1.85 18.30 21.75
CA LEU A 576 2.72 18.49 22.90
C LEU A 576 4.17 18.72 22.45
N GLN A 577 4.69 19.89 22.76
CA GLN A 577 6.09 20.22 22.52
C GLN A 577 6.82 20.32 23.85
N PRO A 578 8.08 19.81 23.95
CA PRO A 578 8.89 20.05 25.12
C PRO A 578 9.12 21.56 25.25
N ASN A 579 9.00 22.07 26.45
CA ASN A 579 9.26 23.50 26.72
C ASN A 579 10.73 23.80 26.38
N PRO A 580 11.02 24.61 25.36
CA PRO A 580 12.38 24.95 25.03
C PRO A 580 12.87 25.96 26.08
N GLY A 581 13.24 25.56 27.26
CA GLY A 581 13.79 26.48 28.26
C GLY A 581 14.60 27.63 27.64
N GLU A 582 14.90 28.71 28.32
CA GLU A 582 15.67 29.82 27.76
C GLU A 582 16.89 29.25 27.00
N ARG A 583 16.94 29.49 25.68
CA ARG A 583 18.04 29.00 24.82
C ARG A 583 19.35 29.48 25.38
N ASP A 584 20.07 28.60 26.06
CA ASP A 584 21.42 28.88 26.51
C ASP A 584 22.34 28.89 25.27
N LEU A 585 22.80 30.09 24.93
CA LEU A 585 23.73 30.33 23.81
C LEU A 585 25.08 29.61 23.96
N PHE A 586 25.32 28.95 25.12
CA PHE A 586 26.57 28.23 25.41
C PHE A 586 26.45 26.70 25.39
N ALA A 587 25.41 26.17 24.82
CA ALA A 587 25.14 24.72 24.77
C ALA A 587 25.83 24.00 23.59
N MET A 588 27.08 24.29 23.29
CA MET A 588 27.82 23.67 22.18
C MET A 588 27.76 22.14 22.20
N ASP A 589 27.95 21.50 23.38
CA ASP A 589 27.93 20.05 23.53
C ASP A 589 26.54 19.44 23.25
N LEU A 590 25.48 20.20 23.53
CA LEU A 590 24.10 19.79 23.28
C LEU A 590 23.79 19.82 21.76
N GLU A 591 24.16 20.93 21.11
CA GLU A 591 23.98 21.07 19.65
C GLU A 591 24.81 20.04 18.87
N GLU A 592 26.09 19.82 19.29
CA GLU A 592 26.91 18.77 18.68
C GLU A 592 26.27 17.37 18.84
N THR A 593 25.70 17.07 20.01
CA THR A 593 25.04 15.77 20.23
C THR A 593 23.77 15.62 19.39
N LYS A 594 23.00 16.71 19.20
CA LYS A 594 21.85 16.74 18.29
C LYS A 594 22.26 16.52 16.84
N GLU A 595 23.27 17.22 16.34
CA GLU A 595 23.79 17.07 14.99
C GLU A 595 24.25 15.63 14.73
N LEU A 596 24.93 15.01 15.70
CA LEU A 596 25.34 13.61 15.61
C LEU A 596 24.14 12.65 15.56
N LEU A 597 23.07 12.91 16.33
CA LEU A 597 21.84 12.11 16.27
C LEU A 597 21.18 12.21 14.90
N ILE A 598 21.08 13.43 14.37
CA ILE A 598 20.52 13.66 13.04
C ILE A 598 21.32 12.90 11.97
N ASP A 599 22.67 12.99 12.04
CA ASP A 599 23.54 12.31 11.11
C ASP A 599 23.42 10.77 11.20
N VAL A 600 23.36 10.21 12.40
CA VAL A 600 23.15 8.78 12.62
C VAL A 600 21.80 8.32 12.05
N ARG A 601 20.74 9.10 12.22
CA ARG A 601 19.39 8.78 11.70
C ARG A 601 19.33 8.88 10.18
N ARG A 602 20.06 9.86 9.58
CA ARG A 602 20.21 9.94 8.12
C ARG A 602 20.97 8.72 7.58
N GLN A 603 22.08 8.32 8.20
CA GLN A 603 22.80 7.11 7.83
C GLN A 603 21.93 5.86 8.01
N HIS A 604 21.07 5.81 9.03
CA HIS A 604 20.15 4.68 9.21
C HIS A 604 19.10 4.59 8.10
N PHE A 605 18.61 5.71 7.56
CA PHE A 605 17.70 5.71 6.41
C PHE A 605 18.30 4.97 5.22
N GLU A 606 19.58 5.17 4.94
CA GLU A 606 20.32 4.57 3.82
C GLU A 606 20.85 3.15 4.13
N ALA A 607 20.85 2.72 5.40
CA ALA A 607 21.43 1.45 5.81
C ALA A 607 20.74 0.25 5.18
N ARG A 608 21.49 -0.59 4.47
CA ARG A 608 20.99 -1.71 3.68
C ARG A 608 21.17 -3.07 4.36
N THR A 609 22.01 -3.18 5.37
CA THR A 609 22.30 -4.44 6.06
C THR A 609 21.81 -4.46 7.50
N ALA A 610 21.40 -5.61 8.01
CA ALA A 610 20.97 -5.77 9.39
C ALA A 610 22.07 -5.41 10.41
N SER A 611 23.33 -5.68 10.10
CA SER A 611 24.48 -5.35 10.95
C SER A 611 24.73 -3.84 11.02
N GLU A 612 24.58 -3.15 9.90
CA GLU A 612 24.71 -1.70 9.82
C GLU A 612 23.59 -0.98 10.56
N LYS A 613 22.33 -1.40 10.34
CA LYS A 613 21.18 -0.91 11.11
C LYS A 613 21.40 -1.05 12.60
N LYS A 614 21.80 -2.25 13.05
CA LYS A 614 22.06 -2.50 14.48
C LYS A 614 23.12 -1.56 15.03
N ARG A 615 24.25 -1.43 14.32
CA ARG A 615 25.32 -0.52 14.73
C ARG A 615 24.84 0.93 14.88
N LEU A 616 24.02 1.40 13.94
CA LEU A 616 23.50 2.76 13.95
C LEU A 616 22.45 2.95 15.05
N ARG A 617 21.57 1.98 15.29
CA ARG A 617 20.64 1.99 16.43
C ARG A 617 21.35 1.98 17.78
N ASP A 618 22.39 1.16 17.93
CA ASP A 618 23.21 1.15 19.16
C ASP A 618 23.90 2.51 19.36
N ARG A 619 24.36 3.16 18.29
CA ARG A 619 24.96 4.49 18.34
C ARG A 619 23.94 5.59 18.68
N ASP A 620 22.73 5.55 18.09
CA ASP A 620 21.63 6.46 18.43
C ASP A 620 21.29 6.35 19.93
N LYS A 621 21.17 5.13 20.44
CA LYS A 621 20.94 4.88 21.86
C LYS A 621 22.00 5.53 22.77
N LEU A 622 23.27 5.33 22.45
CA LEU A 622 24.37 5.94 23.22
C LEU A 622 24.32 7.47 23.16
N LEU A 623 23.97 8.06 22.04
CA LEU A 623 23.81 9.51 21.89
C LEU A 623 22.61 10.03 22.69
N ARG A 624 21.51 9.29 22.75
CA ARG A 624 20.35 9.63 23.59
C ARG A 624 20.71 9.56 25.09
N GLU A 625 21.45 8.55 25.52
CA GLU A 625 21.95 8.45 26.89
C GLU A 625 22.88 9.62 27.24
N ARG A 626 23.78 10.03 26.32
CA ARG A 626 24.60 11.24 26.48
C ARG A 626 23.76 12.51 26.60
N LEU A 627 22.71 12.59 25.79
CA LEU A 627 21.76 13.69 25.80
C LEU A 627 21.07 13.85 27.16
N ILE A 628 20.64 12.75 27.78
CA ILE A 628 20.06 12.75 29.14
C ILE A 628 21.02 13.40 30.13
N VAL A 629 22.28 13.01 30.10
CA VAL A 629 23.28 13.55 31.01
C VAL A 629 23.44 15.06 30.82
N LEU A 630 23.54 15.50 29.56
CA LEU A 630 23.69 16.92 29.22
C LEU A 630 22.45 17.76 29.63
N LEU A 631 21.25 17.22 29.46
CA LEU A 631 20.01 17.89 29.85
C LEU A 631 19.83 17.99 31.36
N LYS A 632 20.27 16.97 32.13
CA LYS A 632 20.26 17.00 33.61
C LYS A 632 21.18 18.07 34.23
N GLU A 633 22.23 18.43 33.52
CA GLU A 633 23.18 19.47 33.96
C GLU A 633 22.66 20.89 33.67
N LYS A 634 21.55 21.03 32.92
CA LYS A 634 21.01 22.33 32.50
C LYS A 634 19.81 22.78 33.33
N PRO A 635 19.78 24.04 33.79
CA PRO A 635 18.59 24.60 34.39
C PRO A 635 17.49 24.80 33.32
N GLY A 636 16.26 24.42 33.63
CA GLY A 636 15.08 24.67 32.77
C GLY A 636 14.37 23.43 32.25
N TYR A 637 14.94 22.25 32.39
CA TYR A 637 14.27 20.98 32.09
C TYR A 637 13.88 20.27 33.40
N SER A 638 12.62 19.85 33.51
CA SER A 638 12.18 18.98 34.60
C SER A 638 12.68 17.54 34.37
N GLU A 639 12.78 16.74 35.45
CA GLU A 639 13.12 15.32 35.32
C GLU A 639 12.15 14.60 34.38
N GLU A 640 10.86 14.95 34.41
CA GLU A 640 9.82 14.37 33.54
C GLU A 640 10.05 14.72 32.05
N GLU A 641 10.43 15.97 31.74
CA GLU A 641 10.76 16.37 30.37
C GLU A 641 12.02 15.70 29.85
N ILE A 642 13.05 15.56 30.70
CA ILE A 642 14.29 14.86 30.34
C ILE A 642 13.99 13.38 30.05
N GLU A 643 13.18 12.76 30.87
CA GLU A 643 12.79 11.38 30.73
C GLU A 643 11.97 11.19 29.43
N LEU A 644 11.01 12.06 29.14
CA LEU A 644 10.26 12.07 27.90
C LEU A 644 11.15 12.23 26.66
N LEU A 645 12.07 13.18 26.66
CA LEU A 645 13.00 13.45 25.55
C LEU A 645 13.94 12.28 25.25
N ALA A 646 14.36 11.59 26.29
CA ALA A 646 15.42 10.60 26.23
C ALA A 646 14.93 9.16 26.01
N HIS A 647 13.72 8.84 26.45
CA HIS A 647 13.18 7.49 26.32
C HIS A 647 12.53 7.24 24.95
N TRP A 648 12.25 8.27 24.16
CA TRP A 648 11.74 8.05 22.82
C TRP A 648 12.76 7.30 21.96
N ASP A 649 12.35 6.11 21.49
CA ASP A 649 13.12 5.28 20.57
C ASP A 649 12.49 5.29 19.18
N PRO A 650 13.09 5.94 18.16
CA PRO A 650 12.53 5.98 16.82
C PRO A 650 12.37 4.58 16.20
N TYR A 651 13.07 3.59 16.73
CA TYR A 651 13.07 2.22 16.21
C TYR A 651 12.07 1.31 16.91
N ASP A 652 11.46 1.77 18.01
CA ASP A 652 10.34 1.07 18.65
C ASP A 652 9.03 1.40 17.93
N GLN A 653 8.60 0.50 17.07
CA GLN A 653 7.38 0.69 16.28
C GLN A 653 6.10 0.31 17.02
N ASN A 654 6.16 -0.08 18.29
CA ASN A 654 5.00 -0.40 19.13
C ASN A 654 4.61 0.74 20.05
N ASP A 655 5.45 1.77 20.17
CA ASP A 655 5.25 2.85 21.13
C ASP A 655 5.12 4.21 20.44
N SER A 656 4.43 5.13 21.10
CA SER A 656 4.24 6.51 20.67
C SER A 656 4.87 7.46 21.65
N SER A 657 5.60 8.44 21.15
CA SER A 657 6.13 9.51 21.99
C SER A 657 5.00 10.42 22.50
N ARG A 658 5.06 10.78 23.77
CA ARG A 658 4.12 11.74 24.37
C ARG A 658 4.37 13.19 23.97
N TYR A 659 5.36 13.46 23.13
CA TYR A 659 5.67 14.81 22.62
C TYR A 659 6.21 14.69 21.20
N PHE A 660 6.19 15.81 20.50
CA PHE A 660 6.79 15.93 19.17
C PHE A 660 7.71 17.15 19.09
N SER A 661 8.90 16.95 18.55
CA SER A 661 9.82 18.03 18.19
C SER A 661 10.43 17.74 16.82
N PRO A 662 10.11 18.55 15.80
CA PRO A 662 10.66 18.38 14.46
C PRO A 662 12.18 18.38 14.43
N GLU A 663 12.78 19.27 15.20
CA GLU A 663 14.23 19.41 15.30
C GLU A 663 14.90 18.15 15.87
N TRP A 664 14.35 17.62 16.98
CA TRP A 664 14.92 16.47 17.66
C TRP A 664 14.60 15.12 17.00
N MET A 665 13.40 14.99 16.46
CA MET A 665 12.91 13.73 15.93
C MET A 665 13.20 13.56 14.45
N LEU A 666 13.05 14.63 13.67
CA LEU A 666 13.17 14.60 12.22
C LEU A 666 14.45 15.28 11.71
N GLY A 667 15.14 16.06 12.56
CA GLY A 667 16.31 16.83 12.14
C GLY A 667 15.98 18.00 11.21
N VAL A 668 14.79 18.58 11.34
CA VAL A 668 14.31 19.65 10.45
C VAL A 668 14.01 20.91 11.23
N MET A 669 14.69 22.01 10.89
CA MET A 669 14.56 23.31 11.58
C MET A 669 13.41 24.17 11.05
N SER A 670 12.96 23.92 9.79
CA SER A 670 11.88 24.67 9.16
C SER A 670 11.00 23.73 8.38
N LEU A 671 9.76 23.59 8.80
CA LEU A 671 8.72 22.77 8.20
C LEU A 671 7.60 23.65 7.66
N ILE A 672 6.90 23.13 6.67
CA ILE A 672 5.68 23.71 6.09
C ILE A 672 4.53 22.79 6.43
#